data_ff80d00828a56ad3d230720a48c39aaa
#
_entry.id   ff80d00828a56ad3d230720a48c39aaa
#
_cell.length_a   1.000
_cell.length_b   1.000
_cell.length_c   1.000
_cell.angle_alpha   90.00
_cell.angle_beta   90.00
_cell.angle_gamma   90.00
#
_symmetry.space_group_name_H-M   'P 1'
#
loop_
_entity.id
_entity.type
_entity.pdbx_description
1 polymer ?
#
loop_
_entity_poly.entity_id
_entity_poly.type
_entity_poly.pdbx_seq_one_letter_code
_entity_poly.pdbx_strand_id
1 'polypeptide(L)'
;MAVSSAADALKAGLEDRDFYLAFDRGPGRRKSASGGVVTRWLGQLLDSGRLDGVIHGEAVVALEGSPHFRAVFSSSSAELDDRRGSFYAPLCFATVVNKFARNRSRRLAFVGTPCVIRAYRRLFVEHPDFRDNHVVFLALVCSHNVSHNFTDFLYRSMGLPSGRAFRLDFRSKEGIPHAGRYRMRVSDQTGKILAHPDRMECAFTESWRSHAFVLNACHYCPDFWGCEADLSVKDAWGSAWAQDPAGTSLIAVRDEKLRAEFVSGSAGLYLEELTKTAFVNSQVLTASYRQKHVNDRWKQNVLSPSNLRNGFARNRLLGWFSRWAWPRIGAEGMRRWIHRLGSAHDRLYRWVSRVRNALRTMLRIPAALFSPLLCPLRFACYQRNKTRGPILVVGGYGYGNLGDEAQLHTTWMKLQKLFPEQLIKVLTPDPHATHALHGCAVGEAPRLAFFDADTSSMYEMNTRRRKFSFFVRALGIYVNALLVRAGTSTFMLHPRRSALLQDIRNASMVFFCGGGYLTGSTRSRLWDGALLGRLCRLFRVPLVLSGQTIGIWQGRFTRRLAHWGFSGAALIGLRDPFASKMDLEEAGIVGSQVMVTHDDALFSESADPVRLREALLKAGLSTDIADKGYRVLQFHYWGLRSRGKRITLLDQIETVVRRMARDGLPVVLIPMMPADDAAVADLRRRCLDLVLPAIVKENDFRVVRGVIGAARLCVAMKHHPLIFALGENIPVISLARSEYYMHKNSGALALFDMQEFNLDLESLKWNNKFEELFERTNREAEILSRRIRLAGEELQKKGRIFDQLVRGLIPDTAGGEKS
;
A
#
# COMPACT_ATOMS: atom_id res chain seq x y z
N MET A 1 -12.04 -14.94 -1.89
CA MET A 1 -12.09 -13.51 -1.53
C MET A 1 -10.77 -12.75 -1.71
N ALA A 2 -9.60 -13.38 -1.61
CA ALA A 2 -8.34 -12.72 -1.98
C ALA A 2 -8.20 -12.46 -3.50
N VAL A 3 -8.94 -13.20 -4.33
CA VAL A 3 -8.90 -13.09 -5.80
C VAL A 3 -9.63 -11.84 -6.31
N SER A 4 -10.70 -11.38 -5.66
CA SER A 4 -11.44 -10.19 -6.12
C SER A 4 -10.68 -8.87 -5.86
N SER A 5 -10.00 -8.73 -4.73
CA SER A 5 -9.20 -7.53 -4.43
C SER A 5 -7.87 -7.48 -5.23
N ALA A 6 -7.30 -8.66 -5.53
CA ALA A 6 -6.14 -8.75 -6.43
C ALA A 6 -6.53 -8.49 -7.89
N ALA A 7 -7.71 -8.93 -8.32
CA ALA A 7 -8.23 -8.67 -9.66
C ALA A 7 -8.52 -7.17 -9.88
N ASP A 8 -8.99 -6.46 -8.86
CA ASP A 8 -9.28 -5.03 -8.97
C ASP A 8 -7.99 -4.19 -8.99
N ALA A 9 -6.99 -4.54 -8.20
CA ALA A 9 -5.66 -3.93 -8.28
C ALA A 9 -4.94 -4.23 -9.61
N LEU A 10 -5.23 -5.39 -10.23
CA LEU A 10 -4.69 -5.77 -11.54
C LEU A 10 -5.37 -5.06 -12.70
N LYS A 11 -6.57 -4.51 -12.52
CA LYS A 11 -7.30 -3.74 -13.53
C LYS A 11 -6.83 -2.28 -13.62
N ALA A 12 -6.15 -1.77 -12.58
CA ALA A 12 -5.60 -0.42 -12.59
C ALA A 12 -4.59 -0.24 -13.74
N GLY A 13 -4.76 0.82 -14.52
CA GLY A 13 -3.95 1.14 -15.71
C GLY A 13 -4.42 0.45 -17.00
N LEU A 14 -5.56 -0.25 -16.95
CA LEU A 14 -6.27 -0.78 -18.11
C LEU A 14 -7.66 -0.13 -18.27
N GLU A 15 -7.90 0.97 -17.56
CA GLU A 15 -9.04 1.83 -17.78
C GLU A 15 -8.93 2.45 -19.18
N ASP A 16 -10.05 2.73 -19.83
CA ASP A 16 -10.15 3.38 -21.13
C ASP A 16 -9.36 2.67 -22.25
N ARG A 17 -9.42 1.34 -22.28
CA ARG A 17 -8.81 0.53 -23.34
C ARG A 17 -9.80 -0.45 -23.95
N ASP A 18 -9.67 -0.62 -25.26
CA ASP A 18 -10.32 -1.70 -26.01
C ASP A 18 -9.41 -2.91 -26.11
N PHE A 19 -10.00 -4.10 -26.07
CA PHE A 19 -9.26 -5.35 -26.00
C PHE A 19 -9.60 -6.26 -27.16
N TYR A 20 -8.55 -6.85 -27.73
CA TYR A 20 -8.68 -7.72 -28.91
C TYR A 20 -7.87 -9.02 -28.72
N LEU A 21 -8.42 -10.11 -29.23
CA LEU A 21 -7.68 -11.30 -29.59
C LEU A 21 -7.26 -11.18 -31.05
N ALA A 22 -5.97 -11.45 -31.34
CA ALA A 22 -5.48 -11.26 -32.69
C ALA A 22 -4.35 -12.23 -33.06
N PHE A 23 -4.26 -12.55 -34.38
CA PHE A 23 -3.13 -13.24 -34.93
C PHE A 23 -2.97 -12.94 -36.43
N ASP A 24 -1.75 -13.06 -36.95
CA ASP A 24 -1.45 -13.01 -38.39
C ASP A 24 -2.00 -14.24 -39.11
N ARG A 25 -2.82 -14.02 -40.13
CA ARG A 25 -3.38 -15.11 -40.96
C ARG A 25 -2.35 -15.67 -41.96
N GLY A 26 -1.24 -14.96 -42.14
CA GLY A 26 -0.17 -15.39 -43.06
C GLY A 26 0.90 -16.27 -42.39
N PRO A 27 1.92 -16.67 -43.16
CA PRO A 27 3.00 -17.55 -42.70
C PRO A 27 3.87 -16.93 -41.60
N GLY A 28 3.83 -15.62 -41.47
CA GLY A 28 4.53 -14.86 -40.42
C GLY A 28 4.16 -15.24 -38.98
N ARG A 29 2.93 -15.74 -38.75
CA ARG A 29 2.45 -16.22 -37.44
C ARG A 29 3.34 -17.33 -36.87
N ARG A 30 3.72 -18.32 -37.70
CA ARG A 30 4.58 -19.46 -37.29
C ARG A 30 6.01 -19.00 -36.98
N LYS A 31 6.51 -18.00 -37.70
CA LYS A 31 7.86 -17.44 -37.49
C LYS A 31 7.95 -16.50 -36.28
N SER A 32 6.82 -16.01 -35.77
CA SER A 32 6.77 -15.07 -34.66
C SER A 32 6.71 -15.78 -33.31
N ALA A 33 7.11 -15.10 -32.25
CA ALA A 33 7.10 -15.63 -30.89
C ALA A 33 5.67 -15.90 -30.34
N SER A 34 4.66 -15.17 -30.81
CA SER A 34 3.25 -15.32 -30.45
C SER A 34 2.37 -15.23 -31.73
N GLY A 35 1.24 -14.54 -31.71
CA GLY A 35 0.33 -14.40 -32.84
C GLY A 35 0.87 -13.65 -34.08
N GLY A 36 2.05 -13.04 -34.03
CA GLY A 36 2.68 -12.33 -35.15
C GLY A 36 2.14 -10.93 -35.44
N VAL A 37 1.20 -10.45 -34.62
CA VAL A 37 0.44 -9.21 -34.83
C VAL A 37 1.33 -7.96 -34.91
N VAL A 38 2.29 -7.80 -33.97
CA VAL A 38 3.17 -6.61 -33.94
C VAL A 38 3.94 -6.46 -35.24
N THR A 39 4.62 -7.51 -35.68
CA THR A 39 5.41 -7.47 -36.93
C THR A 39 4.53 -7.23 -38.16
N ARG A 40 3.36 -7.90 -38.25
CA ARG A 40 2.43 -7.75 -39.36
C ARG A 40 1.87 -6.34 -39.46
N TRP A 41 1.32 -5.81 -38.36
CA TRP A 41 0.71 -4.49 -38.30
C TRP A 41 1.73 -3.38 -38.57
N LEU A 42 2.88 -3.38 -37.85
CA LEU A 42 3.92 -2.39 -38.07
C LEU A 42 4.55 -2.47 -39.46
N GLY A 43 4.69 -3.69 -40.04
CA GLY A 43 5.14 -3.88 -41.42
C GLY A 43 4.20 -3.20 -42.42
N GLN A 44 2.90 -3.35 -42.26
CA GLN A 44 1.91 -2.68 -43.09
C GLN A 44 1.96 -1.14 -43.00
N LEU A 45 2.19 -0.61 -41.81
CA LEU A 45 2.36 0.83 -41.61
C LEU A 45 3.64 1.36 -42.24
N LEU A 46 4.73 0.58 -42.24
CA LEU A 46 5.94 0.92 -42.99
C LEU A 46 5.70 0.89 -44.50
N ASP A 47 5.11 -0.20 -45.01
CA ASP A 47 4.86 -0.35 -46.47
C ASP A 47 3.88 0.68 -47.05
N SER A 48 2.93 1.12 -46.21
CA SER A 48 1.99 2.22 -46.57
C SER A 48 2.57 3.62 -46.37
N GLY A 49 3.81 3.75 -45.95
CA GLY A 49 4.46 5.04 -45.63
C GLY A 49 3.83 5.80 -44.49
N ARG A 50 3.06 5.14 -43.59
CA ARG A 50 2.47 5.73 -42.38
C ARG A 50 3.47 5.82 -41.23
N LEU A 51 4.52 4.98 -41.23
CA LEU A 51 5.67 5.01 -40.35
C LEU A 51 6.95 5.23 -41.17
N ASP A 52 7.89 5.99 -40.63
CA ASP A 52 9.23 6.16 -41.17
C ASP A 52 10.23 5.15 -40.58
N GLY A 53 9.83 4.46 -39.51
CA GLY A 53 10.62 3.37 -38.92
C GLY A 53 10.11 2.85 -37.59
N VAL A 54 10.69 1.72 -37.21
CA VAL A 54 10.37 1.02 -35.95
C VAL A 54 11.66 0.84 -35.14
N ILE A 55 11.63 1.27 -33.90
CA ILE A 55 12.68 1.04 -32.90
C ILE A 55 12.30 -0.19 -32.08
N HIS A 56 13.13 -1.26 -32.12
CA HIS A 56 12.84 -2.54 -31.46
C HIS A 56 14.14 -3.29 -31.14
N GLY A 57 14.06 -4.57 -30.77
CA GLY A 57 15.21 -5.44 -30.51
C GLY A 57 15.45 -6.47 -31.61
N GLU A 58 16.69 -6.98 -31.68
CA GLU A 58 17.04 -8.14 -32.49
C GLU A 58 18.02 -9.08 -31.76
N ALA A 59 18.02 -10.35 -32.13
CA ALA A 59 19.02 -11.31 -31.73
C ALA A 59 20.24 -11.23 -32.63
N VAL A 60 21.42 -11.32 -32.07
CA VAL A 60 22.69 -11.32 -32.80
C VAL A 60 23.50 -12.55 -32.50
N VAL A 61 24.36 -12.94 -33.45
CA VAL A 61 25.38 -13.94 -33.19
C VAL A 61 26.47 -13.32 -32.30
N ALA A 62 26.61 -13.83 -31.08
CA ALA A 62 27.53 -13.23 -30.10
C ALA A 62 28.34 -14.27 -29.33
N LEU A 63 29.55 -13.89 -28.92
CA LEU A 63 30.38 -14.69 -28.02
C LEU A 63 29.79 -14.67 -26.60
N GLU A 64 30.12 -15.70 -25.83
CA GLU A 64 29.85 -15.73 -24.40
C GLU A 64 30.41 -14.50 -23.68
N GLY A 65 29.59 -13.92 -22.81
CA GLY A 65 29.92 -12.67 -22.09
C GLY A 65 29.63 -11.39 -22.87
N SER A 66 29.22 -11.49 -24.14
CA SER A 66 28.84 -10.36 -24.99
C SER A 66 27.29 -10.23 -25.04
N PRO A 67 26.76 -9.05 -25.37
CA PRO A 67 25.32 -8.89 -25.57
C PRO A 67 24.80 -9.73 -26.73
N HIS A 68 23.91 -10.68 -26.46
CA HIS A 68 23.25 -11.54 -27.46
C HIS A 68 22.06 -10.88 -28.16
N PHE A 69 21.65 -9.71 -27.68
CA PHE A 69 20.54 -8.93 -28.18
C PHE A 69 20.91 -7.45 -28.19
N ARG A 70 20.44 -6.72 -29.20
CA ARG A 70 20.66 -5.28 -29.31
C ARG A 70 19.40 -4.55 -29.76
N ALA A 71 19.35 -3.25 -29.49
CA ALA A 71 18.34 -2.36 -30.05
C ALA A 71 18.69 -2.02 -31.49
N VAL A 72 17.66 -1.93 -32.34
CA VAL A 72 17.80 -1.64 -33.79
C VAL A 72 16.67 -0.75 -34.28
N PHE A 73 16.88 -0.20 -35.47
CA PHE A 73 15.92 0.54 -36.24
C PHE A 73 15.63 -0.21 -37.54
N SER A 74 14.35 -0.44 -37.87
CA SER A 74 13.91 -1.02 -39.13
C SER A 74 13.08 0.00 -39.89
N SER A 75 13.39 0.22 -41.16
CA SER A 75 12.71 1.13 -42.08
C SER A 75 11.86 0.43 -43.15
N SER A 76 11.87 -0.88 -43.18
CA SER A 76 11.05 -1.67 -44.08
C SER A 76 10.39 -2.86 -43.37
N SER A 77 9.31 -3.37 -43.93
CA SER A 77 8.65 -4.58 -43.42
C SER A 77 9.55 -5.81 -43.52
N ALA A 78 10.38 -5.91 -44.55
CA ALA A 78 11.34 -6.99 -44.72
C ALA A 78 12.39 -7.04 -43.61
N GLU A 79 12.99 -5.90 -43.25
CA GLU A 79 13.91 -5.80 -42.12
C GLU A 79 13.24 -6.18 -40.79
N LEU A 80 11.99 -5.74 -40.58
CA LEU A 80 11.21 -6.05 -39.38
C LEU A 80 10.89 -7.53 -39.30
N ASP A 81 10.61 -8.17 -40.43
CA ASP A 81 10.30 -9.60 -40.56
C ASP A 81 11.52 -10.47 -40.23
N ASP A 82 12.70 -10.12 -40.72
CA ASP A 82 13.95 -10.84 -40.48
C ASP A 82 14.40 -10.77 -39.00
N ARG A 83 14.04 -9.69 -38.30
CA ARG A 83 14.44 -9.39 -36.92
C ARG A 83 13.42 -9.85 -35.88
N ARG A 84 12.46 -10.74 -36.27
CA ARG A 84 11.45 -11.28 -35.34
C ARG A 84 12.09 -12.04 -34.19
N GLY A 85 11.40 -12.05 -33.03
CA GLY A 85 11.82 -12.88 -31.89
C GLY A 85 11.36 -12.39 -30.53
N SER A 86 11.70 -13.15 -29.50
CA SER A 86 11.58 -12.76 -28.10
C SER A 86 12.98 -12.60 -27.52
N PHE A 87 13.21 -11.50 -26.80
CA PHE A 87 14.52 -11.15 -26.27
C PHE A 87 14.43 -10.99 -24.75
N TYR A 88 14.94 -11.96 -24.02
CA TYR A 88 14.92 -11.95 -22.56
C TYR A 88 16.27 -11.43 -22.04
N ALA A 89 16.51 -10.11 -22.24
CA ALA A 89 17.67 -9.40 -21.76
C ALA A 89 17.42 -7.89 -21.79
N PRO A 90 18.15 -7.08 -21.01
CA PRO A 90 18.07 -5.61 -21.11
C PRO A 90 18.68 -5.17 -22.44
N LEU A 91 17.97 -4.25 -23.13
CA LEU A 91 18.41 -3.63 -24.36
C LEU A 91 18.75 -2.17 -24.09
N CYS A 92 19.83 -1.68 -24.67
CA CYS A 92 20.21 -0.28 -24.64
C CYS A 92 19.70 0.42 -25.92
N PHE A 93 18.64 1.20 -25.80
CA PHE A 93 18.04 1.92 -26.94
C PHE A 93 18.66 3.29 -27.21
N ALA A 94 19.50 3.81 -26.30
CA ALA A 94 19.99 5.19 -26.36
C ALA A 94 20.71 5.51 -27.69
N THR A 95 21.59 4.63 -28.15
CA THR A 95 22.32 4.84 -29.41
C THR A 95 21.38 4.91 -30.63
N VAL A 96 20.39 4.01 -30.68
CA VAL A 96 19.42 3.95 -31.79
C VAL A 96 18.52 5.18 -31.77
N VAL A 97 17.98 5.55 -30.60
CA VAL A 97 17.13 6.72 -30.43
C VAL A 97 17.89 8.00 -30.79
N ASN A 98 19.10 8.20 -30.31
CA ASN A 98 19.92 9.35 -30.67
C ASN A 98 20.19 9.42 -32.18
N LYS A 99 20.50 8.30 -32.83
CA LYS A 99 20.80 8.26 -34.27
C LYS A 99 19.60 8.56 -35.16
N PHE A 100 18.43 8.06 -34.81
CA PHE A 100 17.28 8.04 -35.70
C PHE A 100 16.15 8.99 -35.32
N ALA A 101 16.11 9.49 -34.07
CA ALA A 101 15.04 10.37 -33.58
C ALA A 101 15.50 11.74 -33.10
N ARG A 102 16.77 11.92 -32.68
CA ARG A 102 17.26 13.18 -32.13
C ARG A 102 17.28 14.28 -33.21
N ASN A 103 16.68 15.43 -32.89
CA ASN A 103 16.53 16.58 -33.83
C ASN A 103 15.90 16.17 -35.17
N ARG A 104 14.90 15.33 -35.11
CA ARG A 104 14.17 14.79 -36.26
C ARG A 104 12.67 14.98 -36.04
N SER A 105 11.93 15.05 -37.18
CA SER A 105 10.47 14.97 -37.17
C SER A 105 10.07 13.71 -37.94
N ARG A 106 9.84 12.60 -37.20
CA ARG A 106 9.55 11.28 -37.78
C ARG A 106 8.31 10.68 -37.16
N ARG A 107 7.64 9.84 -37.96
CA ARG A 107 6.56 8.95 -37.48
C ARG A 107 7.16 7.60 -37.13
N LEU A 108 7.25 7.31 -35.87
CA LEU A 108 7.97 6.15 -35.36
C LEU A 108 7.04 5.21 -34.58
N ALA A 109 7.37 3.92 -34.58
CA ALA A 109 6.89 3.03 -33.56
C ALA A 109 8.04 2.62 -32.64
N PHE A 110 7.76 2.49 -31.34
CA PHE A 110 8.74 2.05 -30.36
C PHE A 110 8.21 0.83 -29.64
N VAL A 111 8.89 -0.32 -29.79
CA VAL A 111 8.50 -1.59 -29.16
C VAL A 111 9.44 -1.91 -28.00
N GLY A 112 8.90 -2.07 -26.81
CA GLY A 112 9.71 -2.33 -25.62
C GLY A 112 8.94 -2.96 -24.44
N THR A 113 9.63 -3.19 -23.35
CA THR A 113 8.98 -3.59 -22.09
C THR A 113 8.36 -2.37 -21.41
N PRO A 114 7.36 -2.51 -20.52
CA PRO A 114 6.67 -1.39 -19.88
C PRO A 114 7.58 -0.32 -19.28
N CYS A 115 8.64 -0.73 -18.56
CA CYS A 115 9.59 0.20 -17.95
C CYS A 115 10.41 1.00 -18.99
N VAL A 116 10.72 0.40 -20.14
CA VAL A 116 11.42 1.05 -21.25
C VAL A 116 10.47 2.04 -21.91
N ILE A 117 9.24 1.64 -22.21
CA ILE A 117 8.23 2.52 -22.80
C ILE A 117 8.02 3.76 -21.93
N ARG A 118 7.86 3.59 -20.62
CA ARG A 118 7.72 4.70 -19.68
C ARG A 118 8.89 5.69 -19.76
N ALA A 119 10.11 5.18 -19.79
CA ALA A 119 11.30 6.02 -19.80
C ALA A 119 11.41 6.80 -21.12
N TYR A 120 11.20 6.13 -22.26
CA TYR A 120 11.34 6.77 -23.57
C TYR A 120 10.14 7.64 -23.92
N ARG A 121 8.91 7.33 -23.49
CA ARG A 121 7.76 8.24 -23.65
C ARG A 121 8.04 9.59 -22.99
N ARG A 122 8.58 9.60 -21.78
CA ARG A 122 9.00 10.84 -21.11
C ARG A 122 10.08 11.58 -21.89
N LEU A 123 11.10 10.89 -22.38
CA LEU A 123 12.14 11.49 -23.20
C LEU A 123 11.55 12.18 -24.45
N PHE A 124 10.65 11.50 -25.17
CA PHE A 124 10.07 12.05 -26.40
C PHE A 124 9.07 13.18 -26.14
N VAL A 125 8.45 13.25 -24.97
CA VAL A 125 7.51 14.31 -24.59
C VAL A 125 8.25 15.52 -23.98
N GLU A 126 9.20 15.28 -23.08
CA GLU A 126 9.79 16.32 -22.24
C GLU A 126 11.07 16.93 -22.83
N HIS A 127 11.84 16.16 -23.62
CA HIS A 127 13.13 16.65 -24.09
C HIS A 127 13.03 17.33 -25.47
N PRO A 128 13.50 18.59 -25.63
CA PRO A 128 13.38 19.37 -26.85
C PRO A 128 13.88 18.69 -28.13
N ASP A 129 14.98 17.94 -28.03
CA ASP A 129 15.61 17.28 -29.18
C ASP A 129 14.77 16.12 -29.76
N PHE A 130 13.74 15.65 -29.06
CA PHE A 130 12.95 14.47 -29.44
C PHE A 130 11.46 14.77 -29.64
N ARG A 131 10.93 15.86 -29.11
CA ARG A 131 9.49 16.18 -29.06
C ARG A 131 8.80 16.31 -30.42
N ASP A 132 9.56 16.60 -31.50
CA ASP A 132 9.01 16.77 -32.84
C ASP A 132 8.73 15.41 -33.54
N ASN A 133 9.04 14.30 -32.91
CA ASN A 133 8.69 12.97 -33.42
C ASN A 133 7.28 12.57 -32.98
N HIS A 134 6.53 11.96 -33.89
CA HIS A 134 5.27 11.30 -33.58
C HIS A 134 5.54 9.82 -33.32
N VAL A 135 5.42 9.36 -32.06
CA VAL A 135 5.81 8.01 -31.68
C VAL A 135 4.63 7.23 -31.13
N VAL A 136 4.35 6.07 -31.74
CA VAL A 136 3.41 5.07 -31.20
C VAL A 136 4.20 4.10 -30.30
N PHE A 137 3.86 4.04 -29.03
CA PHE A 137 4.53 3.23 -28.04
C PHE A 137 3.82 1.89 -27.81
N LEU A 138 4.50 0.78 -28.15
CA LEU A 138 4.00 -0.57 -27.93
C LEU A 138 4.71 -1.25 -26.75
N ALA A 139 3.95 -1.61 -25.73
CA ALA A 139 4.48 -2.38 -24.61
C ALA A 139 4.26 -3.88 -24.79
N LEU A 140 5.33 -4.65 -24.64
CA LEU A 140 5.23 -6.09 -24.47
C LEU A 140 4.97 -6.36 -22.98
N VAL A 141 3.79 -6.87 -22.63
CA VAL A 141 3.42 -7.19 -21.23
C VAL A 141 4.52 -8.05 -20.60
N CYS A 142 5.04 -7.63 -19.45
CA CYS A 142 6.30 -8.13 -18.94
C CYS A 142 6.19 -8.59 -17.47
N SER A 143 6.44 -9.87 -17.21
CA SER A 143 6.54 -10.37 -15.84
C SER A 143 7.85 -9.96 -15.17
N HIS A 144 8.97 -10.09 -15.83
CA HIS A 144 10.32 -9.69 -15.45
C HIS A 144 11.26 -9.82 -16.63
N ASN A 145 12.44 -9.21 -16.52
CA ASN A 145 13.55 -9.40 -17.44
C ASN A 145 14.74 -10.02 -16.71
N VAL A 146 15.64 -10.63 -17.45
CA VAL A 146 16.79 -11.35 -16.92
C VAL A 146 18.10 -10.76 -17.42
N SER A 147 19.20 -10.98 -16.71
CA SER A 147 20.53 -10.53 -17.12
C SER A 147 21.07 -11.30 -18.33
N HIS A 148 22.03 -10.75 -19.05
CA HIS A 148 22.71 -11.43 -20.16
C HIS A 148 23.33 -12.78 -19.76
N ASN A 149 23.74 -12.93 -18.51
CA ASN A 149 24.24 -14.19 -17.96
C ASN A 149 23.25 -15.36 -18.07
N PHE A 150 21.97 -15.09 -18.22
CA PHE A 150 20.95 -16.10 -18.43
C PHE A 150 21.13 -16.83 -19.76
N THR A 151 21.41 -16.09 -20.82
CA THR A 151 21.65 -16.67 -22.16
C THR A 151 22.93 -17.51 -22.16
N ASP A 152 24.02 -17.01 -21.58
CA ASP A 152 25.27 -17.77 -21.44
C ASP A 152 25.06 -19.05 -20.61
N PHE A 153 24.30 -18.97 -19.54
CA PHE A 153 23.93 -20.11 -18.72
C PHE A 153 23.12 -21.14 -19.50
N LEU A 154 22.18 -20.72 -20.35
CA LEU A 154 21.41 -21.62 -21.19
C LEU A 154 22.29 -22.36 -22.22
N TYR A 155 23.21 -21.65 -22.88
CA TYR A 155 24.15 -22.28 -23.82
C TYR A 155 24.93 -23.40 -23.14
N ARG A 156 25.48 -23.13 -21.97
CA ARG A 156 26.21 -24.14 -21.17
C ARG A 156 25.30 -25.28 -20.73
N SER A 157 24.02 -24.99 -20.34
CA SER A 157 23.08 -26.02 -19.93
C SER A 157 22.67 -26.97 -21.10
N MET A 158 22.87 -26.52 -22.34
CA MET A 158 22.66 -27.31 -23.56
C MET A 158 23.94 -28.07 -23.99
N GLY A 159 25.06 -27.93 -23.27
CA GLY A 159 26.31 -28.58 -23.59
C GLY A 159 27.08 -27.92 -24.75
N LEU A 160 26.76 -26.67 -25.09
CA LEU A 160 27.46 -25.95 -26.14
C LEU A 160 28.87 -25.53 -25.71
N PRO A 161 29.89 -25.60 -26.60
CA PRO A 161 31.25 -25.27 -26.24
C PRO A 161 31.42 -23.78 -25.93
N SER A 162 32.21 -23.44 -24.92
CA SER A 162 32.58 -22.07 -24.65
C SER A 162 33.52 -21.51 -25.72
N GLY A 163 33.57 -20.19 -25.89
CA GLY A 163 34.41 -19.51 -26.85
C GLY A 163 33.92 -19.51 -28.30
N ARG A 164 32.73 -20.03 -28.58
CA ARG A 164 32.07 -19.90 -29.89
C ARG A 164 30.91 -18.90 -29.83
N ALA A 165 30.65 -18.29 -30.98
CA ALA A 165 29.55 -17.37 -31.14
C ALA A 165 28.25 -18.09 -31.55
N PHE A 166 27.15 -17.76 -30.88
CA PHE A 166 25.83 -18.36 -31.12
C PHE A 166 24.75 -17.31 -31.21
N ARG A 167 23.65 -17.65 -31.93
CA ARG A 167 22.38 -16.90 -31.96
C ARG A 167 21.32 -17.74 -31.26
N LEU A 168 20.55 -17.14 -30.37
CA LEU A 168 19.44 -17.79 -29.67
C LEU A 168 18.10 -17.22 -30.12
N ASP A 169 17.22 -18.11 -30.56
CA ASP A 169 15.79 -17.86 -30.64
C ASP A 169 15.10 -18.56 -29.47
N PHE A 170 14.52 -17.77 -28.60
CA PHE A 170 13.88 -18.30 -27.39
C PHE A 170 12.56 -19.04 -27.64
N ARG A 171 11.91 -18.84 -28.78
CA ARG A 171 10.52 -19.24 -28.98
C ARG A 171 10.25 -19.79 -30.38
N SER A 172 11.00 -20.78 -30.77
CA SER A 172 10.71 -21.57 -31.97
C SER A 172 9.44 -22.41 -31.78
N LYS A 173 8.57 -22.42 -32.79
CA LYS A 173 7.30 -23.16 -32.80
C LYS A 173 7.39 -24.47 -33.62
N GLU A 174 8.55 -24.87 -34.00
CA GLU A 174 8.74 -26.12 -34.79
C GLU A 174 8.52 -27.34 -33.89
N GLY A 175 7.59 -28.24 -34.31
CA GLY A 175 7.33 -29.50 -33.62
C GLY A 175 6.78 -29.38 -32.20
N ILE A 176 6.03 -28.31 -31.91
CA ILE A 176 5.41 -28.13 -30.60
C ILE A 176 3.94 -28.54 -30.59
N PRO A 177 3.45 -29.19 -29.49
CA PRO A 177 2.06 -29.63 -29.38
C PRO A 177 1.09 -28.47 -29.05
N HIS A 178 1.55 -27.43 -28.37
CA HIS A 178 0.76 -26.26 -27.96
C HIS A 178 1.66 -25.06 -27.67
N ALA A 179 1.12 -23.83 -27.70
CA ALA A 179 1.88 -22.58 -27.60
C ALA A 179 2.72 -22.47 -26.32
N GLY A 180 2.32 -23.13 -25.24
CA GLY A 180 3.05 -23.14 -23.97
C GLY A 180 4.31 -24.02 -23.96
N ARG A 181 4.52 -24.86 -24.97
CA ARG A 181 5.69 -25.76 -25.08
C ARG A 181 6.65 -25.41 -26.21
N TYR A 182 6.92 -24.11 -26.33
CA TYR A 182 7.91 -23.63 -27.32
C TYR A 182 9.32 -24.23 -27.08
N ARG A 183 10.10 -24.29 -28.18
CA ARG A 183 11.48 -24.78 -28.17
C ARG A 183 12.46 -23.61 -28.28
N MET A 184 13.67 -23.79 -27.80
CA MET A 184 14.75 -22.84 -28.02
C MET A 184 15.63 -23.31 -29.17
N ARG A 185 15.89 -22.45 -30.14
CA ARG A 185 16.75 -22.76 -31.26
C ARG A 185 18.06 -22.00 -31.16
N VAL A 186 19.17 -22.75 -31.08
CA VAL A 186 20.53 -22.18 -31.08
C VAL A 186 21.18 -22.49 -32.41
N SER A 187 21.68 -21.47 -33.09
CA SER A 187 22.44 -21.62 -34.33
C SER A 187 23.81 -20.96 -34.25
N ASP A 188 24.76 -21.39 -35.06
CA ASP A 188 26.03 -20.75 -35.26
C ASP A 188 25.95 -19.60 -36.30
N GLN A 189 27.10 -19.02 -36.59
CA GLN A 189 27.23 -17.91 -37.54
C GLN A 189 26.85 -18.27 -39.00
N THR A 190 26.82 -19.58 -39.35
CA THR A 190 26.43 -20.08 -40.67
C THR A 190 24.92 -20.37 -40.75
N GLY A 191 24.19 -20.22 -39.62
CA GLY A 191 22.78 -20.56 -39.51
C GLY A 191 22.52 -22.05 -39.20
N LYS A 192 23.57 -22.87 -39.05
CA LYS A 192 23.45 -24.31 -38.71
C LYS A 192 22.88 -24.43 -37.29
N ILE A 193 21.78 -25.17 -37.12
CA ILE A 193 21.16 -25.44 -35.82
C ILE A 193 22.05 -26.41 -35.03
N LEU A 194 22.47 -25.99 -33.85
CA LEU A 194 23.31 -26.74 -32.94
C LEU A 194 22.54 -27.39 -31.78
N ALA A 195 21.45 -26.75 -31.37
CA ALA A 195 20.57 -27.25 -30.31
C ALA A 195 19.14 -26.75 -30.52
N HIS A 196 18.17 -27.61 -30.25
CA HIS A 196 16.73 -27.28 -30.36
C HIS A 196 15.90 -27.94 -29.26
N PRO A 197 16.25 -27.77 -27.96
CA PRO A 197 15.51 -28.41 -26.87
C PRO A 197 14.17 -27.72 -26.58
N ASP A 198 13.20 -28.51 -26.10
CA ASP A 198 12.02 -27.96 -25.43
C ASP A 198 12.42 -27.17 -24.18
N ARG A 199 11.70 -26.12 -23.88
CA ARG A 199 11.94 -25.31 -22.67
C ARG A 199 11.92 -26.09 -21.36
N MET A 200 11.28 -27.25 -21.34
CA MET A 200 11.23 -28.14 -20.18
C MET A 200 12.42 -29.12 -20.14
N GLU A 201 13.07 -29.34 -21.28
CA GLU A 201 14.22 -30.24 -21.41
C GLU A 201 15.55 -29.56 -21.11
N CYS A 202 15.58 -28.22 -21.11
CA CYS A 202 16.74 -27.43 -20.73
C CYS A 202 16.51 -26.67 -19.42
N ALA A 203 17.52 -26.01 -18.90
CA ALA A 203 17.47 -25.30 -17.62
C ALA A 203 16.62 -24.00 -17.66
N PHE A 204 15.91 -23.71 -18.77
CA PHE A 204 15.12 -22.48 -18.92
C PHE A 204 14.04 -22.36 -17.85
N THR A 205 13.16 -23.36 -17.74
CA THR A 205 11.96 -23.28 -16.88
C THR A 205 12.33 -23.16 -15.39
N GLU A 206 13.31 -23.94 -14.93
CA GLU A 206 13.79 -23.91 -13.56
C GLU A 206 14.45 -22.57 -13.21
N SER A 207 15.30 -22.06 -14.10
CA SER A 207 15.99 -20.78 -13.90
C SER A 207 15.03 -19.59 -13.96
N TRP A 208 14.01 -19.66 -14.82
CA TRP A 208 12.97 -18.65 -14.92
C TRP A 208 12.11 -18.61 -13.65
N ARG A 209 11.64 -19.77 -13.17
CA ARG A 209 10.81 -19.90 -11.97
C ARG A 209 11.56 -19.57 -10.68
N SER A 210 12.84 -19.91 -10.60
CA SER A 210 13.67 -19.60 -9.44
C SER A 210 14.09 -18.14 -9.35
N HIS A 211 13.82 -17.34 -10.39
CA HIS A 211 14.25 -15.93 -10.50
C HIS A 211 15.77 -15.74 -10.37
N ALA A 212 16.57 -16.74 -10.76
CA ALA A 212 18.00 -16.75 -10.53
C ALA A 212 18.74 -15.60 -11.24
N PHE A 213 18.23 -15.19 -12.41
CA PHE A 213 18.86 -14.19 -13.27
C PHE A 213 18.03 -12.90 -13.39
N VAL A 214 16.95 -12.77 -12.64
CA VAL A 214 16.06 -11.61 -12.70
C VAL A 214 16.80 -10.34 -12.31
N LEU A 215 16.61 -9.27 -13.09
CA LEU A 215 17.19 -7.95 -12.81
C LEU A 215 16.64 -7.39 -11.51
N ASN A 216 17.48 -6.73 -10.73
CA ASN A 216 17.07 -6.14 -9.46
C ASN A 216 15.92 -5.14 -9.65
N ALA A 217 15.94 -4.32 -10.70
CA ALA A 217 14.88 -3.37 -11.02
C ALA A 217 13.52 -4.04 -11.23
N CYS A 218 13.49 -5.26 -11.78
CA CYS A 218 12.23 -6.00 -12.00
C CYS A 218 11.52 -6.39 -10.71
N HIS A 219 12.23 -6.51 -9.60
CA HIS A 219 11.62 -6.79 -8.30
C HIS A 219 10.82 -5.60 -7.73
N TYR A 220 11.00 -4.41 -8.28
CA TYR A 220 10.37 -3.17 -7.84
C TYR A 220 9.49 -2.53 -8.91
N CYS A 221 9.45 -3.09 -10.12
CA CYS A 221 8.68 -2.53 -11.22
C CYS A 221 7.17 -2.75 -10.98
N PRO A 222 6.36 -1.71 -10.82
CA PRO A 222 4.92 -1.83 -10.59
C PRO A 222 4.13 -2.11 -11.88
N ASP A 223 4.70 -1.80 -13.04
CA ASP A 223 4.01 -1.86 -14.31
C ASP A 223 4.18 -3.23 -14.98
N PHE A 224 3.11 -4.01 -14.98
CA PHE A 224 3.02 -5.28 -15.67
C PHE A 224 2.41 -5.13 -17.07
N TRP A 225 1.41 -4.24 -17.18
CA TRP A 225 0.55 -4.15 -18.35
C TRP A 225 1.04 -3.17 -19.42
N GLY A 226 1.99 -2.31 -19.14
CA GLY A 226 2.37 -1.21 -20.00
C GLY A 226 1.35 -0.06 -19.91
N CYS A 227 1.09 0.42 -18.70
CA CYS A 227 0.06 1.42 -18.45
C CYS A 227 0.26 2.73 -19.23
N GLU A 228 1.50 3.09 -19.57
CA GLU A 228 1.82 4.29 -20.34
C GLU A 228 1.98 4.02 -21.85
N ALA A 229 1.76 2.80 -22.32
CA ALA A 229 1.84 2.48 -23.75
C ALA A 229 0.52 2.77 -24.49
N ASP A 230 0.60 3.09 -25.76
CA ASP A 230 -0.57 3.28 -26.63
C ASP A 230 -1.21 1.93 -26.97
N LEU A 231 -0.38 0.90 -27.22
CA LEU A 231 -0.79 -0.49 -27.29
C LEU A 231 -0.01 -1.35 -26.30
N SER A 232 -0.70 -2.30 -25.67
CA SER A 232 -0.08 -3.36 -24.90
C SER A 232 -0.37 -4.71 -25.53
N VAL A 233 0.67 -5.51 -25.76
CA VAL A 233 0.58 -6.79 -26.46
C VAL A 233 1.12 -7.89 -25.55
N LYS A 234 0.44 -9.03 -25.54
CA LYS A 234 0.83 -10.21 -24.76
C LYS A 234 0.42 -11.53 -25.43
N ASP A 235 1.00 -12.61 -24.95
CA ASP A 235 0.56 -13.95 -25.29
C ASP A 235 -0.81 -14.25 -24.67
N ALA A 236 -1.64 -14.99 -25.39
CA ALA A 236 -2.90 -15.50 -24.88
C ALA A 236 -2.64 -16.79 -24.07
N TRP A 237 -2.35 -16.63 -22.78
CA TRP A 237 -2.25 -17.76 -21.85
C TRP A 237 -3.64 -18.10 -21.30
N GLY A 238 -3.99 -19.36 -21.34
CA GLY A 238 -5.28 -19.89 -20.89
C GLY A 238 -5.63 -21.15 -21.66
N SER A 239 -6.44 -22.02 -21.09
CA SER A 239 -6.76 -23.32 -21.68
C SER A 239 -7.37 -23.23 -23.09
N ALA A 240 -8.16 -22.20 -23.36
CA ALA A 240 -8.81 -22.01 -24.66
C ALA A 240 -7.83 -21.64 -25.78
N TRP A 241 -6.81 -20.82 -25.50
CA TRP A 241 -5.92 -20.27 -26.53
C TRP A 241 -4.54 -20.92 -26.58
N ALA A 242 -4.13 -21.52 -25.47
CA ALA A 242 -2.81 -22.15 -25.37
C ALA A 242 -2.70 -23.42 -26.20
N GLN A 243 -3.81 -24.03 -26.58
CA GLN A 243 -3.83 -25.26 -27.41
C GLN A 243 -3.38 -25.03 -28.86
N ASP A 244 -3.53 -23.79 -29.36
CA ASP A 244 -3.08 -23.49 -30.73
C ASP A 244 -1.55 -23.35 -30.79
N PRO A 245 -0.81 -24.27 -31.43
CA PRO A 245 0.65 -24.20 -31.48
C PRO A 245 1.16 -22.98 -32.26
N ALA A 246 0.35 -22.42 -33.17
CA ALA A 246 0.71 -21.23 -33.92
C ALA A 246 0.74 -19.97 -33.04
N GLY A 247 0.11 -20.01 -31.85
CA GLY A 247 0.07 -18.94 -30.87
C GLY A 247 -0.91 -17.83 -31.24
N THR A 248 -1.38 -17.14 -30.22
CA THR A 248 -2.35 -16.03 -30.31
C THR A 248 -1.87 -14.89 -29.45
N SER A 249 -2.10 -13.66 -29.88
CA SER A 249 -1.81 -12.45 -29.12
C SER A 249 -3.07 -11.82 -28.55
N LEU A 250 -3.00 -11.22 -27.37
CA LEU A 250 -4.03 -10.34 -26.86
C LEU A 250 -3.49 -8.91 -26.85
N ILE A 251 -4.33 -7.96 -27.23
CA ILE A 251 -3.97 -6.57 -27.44
C ILE A 251 -4.89 -5.70 -26.62
N ALA A 252 -4.34 -4.67 -25.99
CA ALA A 252 -5.09 -3.58 -25.38
C ALA A 252 -4.69 -2.27 -26.04
N VAL A 253 -5.65 -1.54 -26.62
CA VAL A 253 -5.46 -0.26 -27.31
C VAL A 253 -6.03 0.84 -26.43
N ARG A 254 -5.29 1.92 -26.23
CA ARG A 254 -5.67 2.98 -25.28
C ARG A 254 -6.60 4.02 -25.89
N ASP A 255 -6.34 4.43 -27.10
CA ASP A 255 -6.90 5.66 -27.67
C ASP A 255 -7.81 5.30 -28.86
N GLU A 256 -8.92 6.01 -29.00
CA GLU A 256 -9.93 5.74 -30.02
C GLU A 256 -9.40 5.95 -31.45
N LYS A 257 -8.58 6.98 -31.66
CA LYS A 257 -7.96 7.25 -32.97
C LYS A 257 -7.02 6.10 -33.34
N LEU A 258 -6.19 5.65 -32.42
CA LEU A 258 -5.29 4.52 -32.63
C LEU A 258 -6.06 3.22 -32.77
N ARG A 259 -7.22 3.06 -32.12
CA ARG A 259 -8.13 1.94 -32.33
C ARG A 259 -8.62 1.86 -33.77
N ALA A 260 -9.14 2.99 -34.29
CA ALA A 260 -9.59 3.06 -35.67
C ALA A 260 -8.45 2.75 -36.65
N GLU A 261 -7.24 3.24 -36.37
CA GLU A 261 -6.04 2.95 -37.15
C GLU A 261 -5.62 1.47 -37.07
N PHE A 262 -5.66 0.88 -35.87
CA PHE A 262 -5.33 -0.52 -35.66
C PHE A 262 -6.33 -1.44 -36.36
N VAL A 263 -7.63 -1.16 -36.25
CA VAL A 263 -8.68 -1.94 -36.88
C VAL A 263 -8.63 -1.78 -38.42
N SER A 264 -8.50 -0.57 -38.94
CA SER A 264 -8.40 -0.35 -40.38
C SER A 264 -7.10 -0.90 -40.99
N GLY A 265 -6.00 -0.87 -40.27
CA GLY A 265 -4.70 -1.41 -40.66
C GLY A 265 -4.53 -2.89 -40.34
N SER A 266 -5.59 -3.61 -40.03
CA SER A 266 -5.54 -5.03 -39.67
C SER A 266 -5.68 -6.01 -40.84
N ALA A 267 -5.52 -5.56 -42.07
CA ALA A 267 -5.57 -6.43 -43.26
C ALA A 267 -4.60 -7.62 -43.09
N GLY A 268 -5.12 -8.86 -43.24
CA GLY A 268 -4.35 -10.08 -43.00
C GLY A 268 -4.18 -10.48 -41.53
N LEU A 269 -4.75 -9.71 -40.58
CA LEU A 269 -4.92 -10.14 -39.20
C LEU A 269 -6.30 -10.79 -38.98
N TYR A 270 -6.37 -11.74 -38.08
CA TYR A 270 -7.62 -12.08 -37.41
C TYR A 270 -7.78 -11.19 -36.20
N LEU A 271 -8.95 -10.58 -36.05
CA LEU A 271 -9.30 -9.75 -34.90
C LEU A 271 -10.65 -10.19 -34.33
N GLU A 272 -10.73 -10.28 -33.02
CA GLU A 272 -11.94 -10.55 -32.26
C GLU A 272 -11.93 -9.67 -30.99
N GLU A 273 -13.02 -8.98 -30.74
CA GLU A 273 -13.14 -8.14 -29.54
C GLU A 273 -13.21 -8.99 -28.28
N LEU A 274 -12.55 -8.53 -27.23
CA LEU A 274 -12.52 -9.19 -25.93
C LEU A 274 -13.03 -8.26 -24.82
N THR A 275 -13.61 -8.89 -23.80
CA THR A 275 -13.86 -8.15 -22.56
C THR A 275 -12.55 -7.93 -21.78
N LYS A 276 -12.47 -6.81 -21.05
CA LYS A 276 -11.37 -6.52 -20.11
C LYS A 276 -11.10 -7.71 -19.18
N THR A 277 -12.16 -8.36 -18.72
CA THR A 277 -12.08 -9.53 -17.84
C THR A 277 -11.37 -10.71 -18.49
N ALA A 278 -11.70 -11.04 -19.76
CA ALA A 278 -11.03 -12.10 -20.51
C ALA A 278 -9.55 -11.78 -20.73
N PHE A 279 -9.24 -10.54 -21.09
CA PHE A 279 -7.86 -10.06 -21.23
C PHE A 279 -7.06 -10.25 -19.93
N VAL A 280 -7.55 -9.78 -18.78
CA VAL A 280 -6.87 -9.90 -17.47
C VAL A 280 -6.73 -11.36 -17.04
N ASN A 281 -7.79 -12.16 -17.17
CA ASN A 281 -7.82 -13.55 -16.71
C ASN A 281 -6.81 -14.44 -17.41
N SER A 282 -6.44 -14.14 -18.65
CA SER A 282 -5.41 -14.92 -19.37
C SER A 282 -4.02 -14.84 -18.70
N GLN A 283 -3.79 -13.89 -17.78
CA GLN A 283 -2.51 -13.68 -17.09
C GLN A 283 -2.67 -13.53 -15.56
N VAL A 284 -3.84 -13.82 -15.03
CA VAL A 284 -4.18 -13.52 -13.63
C VAL A 284 -3.18 -14.10 -12.63
N LEU A 285 -2.70 -15.31 -12.83
CA LEU A 285 -1.73 -15.95 -11.91
C LEU A 285 -0.38 -15.25 -11.93
N THR A 286 0.13 -14.91 -13.11
CA THR A 286 1.43 -14.24 -13.26
C THR A 286 1.37 -12.81 -12.75
N ALA A 287 0.32 -12.08 -13.09
CA ALA A 287 0.11 -10.71 -12.68
C ALA A 287 -0.14 -10.60 -11.16
N SER A 288 -0.96 -11.47 -10.58
CA SER A 288 -1.20 -11.52 -9.13
C SER A 288 0.05 -11.87 -8.35
N TYR A 289 0.83 -12.85 -8.82
CA TYR A 289 2.10 -13.24 -8.21
C TYR A 289 3.08 -12.05 -8.21
N ARG A 290 3.21 -11.37 -9.34
CA ARG A 290 4.07 -10.21 -9.49
C ARG A 290 3.63 -9.04 -8.62
N GLN A 291 2.35 -8.67 -8.65
CA GLN A 291 1.79 -7.58 -7.83
C GLN A 291 2.10 -7.80 -6.34
N LYS A 292 1.85 -9.02 -5.87
CA LYS A 292 2.20 -9.40 -4.50
C LYS A 292 3.70 -9.27 -4.22
N HIS A 293 4.54 -9.73 -5.13
CA HIS A 293 6.00 -9.72 -4.96
C HIS A 293 6.57 -8.31 -4.98
N VAL A 294 6.10 -7.46 -5.88
CA VAL A 294 6.45 -6.04 -5.96
C VAL A 294 5.98 -5.31 -4.70
N ASN A 295 4.72 -5.49 -4.32
CA ASN A 295 4.17 -4.88 -3.12
C ASN A 295 4.92 -5.30 -1.85
N ASP A 296 5.23 -6.59 -1.70
CA ASP A 296 6.01 -7.09 -0.56
C ASP A 296 7.43 -6.49 -0.52
N ARG A 297 8.02 -6.17 -1.67
CA ARG A 297 9.34 -5.54 -1.79
C ARG A 297 9.31 -4.03 -1.55
N TRP A 298 8.34 -3.32 -2.09
CA TRP A 298 8.13 -1.89 -1.80
C TRP A 298 7.88 -1.66 -0.31
N LYS A 299 7.07 -2.52 0.31
CA LYS A 299 6.79 -2.48 1.75
C LYS A 299 8.01 -2.75 2.63
N GLN A 300 8.98 -3.51 2.13
CA GLN A 300 10.23 -3.77 2.85
C GLN A 300 11.26 -2.64 2.70
N ASN A 301 10.92 -1.55 2.01
CA ASN A 301 11.78 -0.37 1.80
C ASN A 301 13.21 -0.74 1.35
N VAL A 302 13.30 -1.59 0.34
CA VAL A 302 14.52 -2.36 0.03
C VAL A 302 15.42 -1.65 -0.97
N LEU A 303 15.24 -0.36 -1.20
CA LEU A 303 16.20 0.49 -1.91
C LEU A 303 17.44 0.85 -1.07
N SER A 304 17.75 0.06 -0.02
CA SER A 304 19.00 0.28 0.69
C SER A 304 20.18 -0.21 -0.16
N PRO A 305 21.31 0.53 -0.17
CA PRO A 305 22.51 0.12 -0.91
C PRO A 305 23.02 -1.29 -0.58
N SER A 306 22.75 -1.79 0.63
CA SER A 306 23.10 -3.14 1.07
C SER A 306 22.31 -4.23 0.34
N ASN A 307 21.03 -4.00 0.02
CA ASN A 307 20.20 -4.98 -0.69
C ASN A 307 20.45 -5.00 -2.19
N LEU A 308 20.83 -3.87 -2.77
CA LEU A 308 21.36 -3.80 -4.14
C LEU A 308 22.67 -4.58 -4.25
N ARG A 309 23.61 -4.44 -3.29
CA ARG A 309 24.85 -5.21 -3.25
C ARG A 309 24.62 -6.72 -3.15
N ASN A 310 23.67 -7.17 -2.34
CA ASN A 310 23.35 -8.60 -2.19
C ASN A 310 22.78 -9.22 -3.47
N GLY A 311 22.02 -8.47 -4.27
CA GLY A 311 21.57 -8.91 -5.59
C GLY A 311 22.71 -9.03 -6.59
N PHE A 312 23.65 -8.08 -6.60
CA PHE A 312 24.87 -8.12 -7.40
C PHE A 312 25.78 -9.29 -6.99
N ALA A 313 25.95 -9.53 -5.69
CA ALA A 313 26.75 -10.63 -5.18
C ALA A 313 26.16 -11.99 -5.57
N ARG A 314 24.85 -12.15 -5.55
CA ARG A 314 24.17 -13.37 -5.96
C ARG A 314 24.34 -13.67 -7.46
N ASN A 315 24.21 -12.66 -8.32
CA ASN A 315 24.42 -12.82 -9.75
C ASN A 315 25.89 -13.10 -10.09
N ARG A 316 26.85 -12.51 -9.38
CA ARG A 316 28.29 -12.82 -9.50
C ARG A 316 28.62 -14.24 -9.02
N LEU A 317 28.02 -14.68 -7.90
CA LEU A 317 28.19 -16.04 -7.38
C LEU A 317 27.64 -17.10 -8.33
N LEU A 318 26.47 -16.89 -8.92
CA LEU A 318 25.90 -17.78 -9.92
C LEU A 318 26.72 -17.80 -11.21
N GLY A 319 27.21 -16.64 -11.66
CA GLY A 319 28.11 -16.54 -12.80
C GLY A 319 29.50 -17.15 -12.54
N TRP A 320 30.05 -17.01 -11.33
CA TRP A 320 31.29 -17.65 -10.90
C TRP A 320 31.09 -19.16 -10.74
N PHE A 321 30.00 -19.59 -10.12
CA PHE A 321 29.67 -21.00 -9.90
C PHE A 321 29.43 -21.73 -11.22
N SER A 322 28.75 -21.10 -12.19
CA SER A 322 28.54 -21.67 -13.52
C SER A 322 29.86 -21.84 -14.27
N ARG A 323 30.84 -20.93 -14.11
CA ARG A 323 32.17 -21.04 -14.71
C ARG A 323 33.05 -22.10 -14.03
N TRP A 324 32.93 -22.27 -12.71
CA TRP A 324 33.79 -23.19 -11.95
C TRP A 324 33.23 -24.62 -11.85
N ALA A 325 31.94 -24.78 -11.61
CA ALA A 325 31.32 -26.08 -11.43
C ALA A 325 31.02 -26.80 -12.75
N TRP A 326 30.76 -26.02 -13.82
CA TRP A 326 30.37 -26.53 -15.12
C TRP A 326 31.32 -27.56 -15.70
N PRO A 327 32.62 -27.33 -15.78
CA PRO A 327 33.56 -28.30 -16.36
C PRO A 327 33.65 -29.63 -15.58
N ARG A 328 33.15 -29.64 -14.32
CA ARG A 328 33.27 -30.79 -13.42
C ARG A 328 32.00 -31.66 -13.35
N ILE A 329 30.83 -31.11 -13.56
CA ILE A 329 29.56 -31.84 -13.35
C ILE A 329 28.75 -32.06 -14.64
N GLY A 330 29.13 -31.47 -15.75
CA GLY A 330 28.47 -31.62 -17.06
C GLY A 330 27.01 -31.09 -17.08
N ALA A 331 26.42 -31.15 -18.28
CA ALA A 331 25.05 -30.60 -18.51
C ALA A 331 23.96 -31.29 -17.68
N GLU A 332 24.02 -32.60 -17.54
CA GLU A 332 23.03 -33.39 -16.83
C GLU A 332 23.17 -33.32 -15.30
N GLY A 333 24.39 -33.26 -14.82
CA GLY A 333 24.68 -33.01 -13.41
C GLY A 333 24.19 -31.62 -12.98
N MET A 334 24.34 -30.61 -13.84
CA MET A 334 23.84 -29.26 -13.59
C MET A 334 22.31 -29.22 -13.62
N ARG A 335 21.62 -29.92 -14.53
CA ARG A 335 20.14 -30.04 -14.51
C ARG A 335 19.67 -30.68 -13.20
N ARG A 336 20.25 -31.78 -12.78
CA ARG A 336 19.92 -32.45 -11.50
C ARG A 336 20.21 -31.55 -10.30
N TRP A 337 21.31 -30.79 -10.34
CA TRP A 337 21.69 -29.87 -9.28
C TRP A 337 20.73 -28.68 -9.20
N ILE A 338 20.36 -28.03 -10.32
CA ILE A 338 19.41 -26.92 -10.38
C ILE A 338 18.01 -27.38 -9.98
N HIS A 339 17.57 -28.54 -10.43
CA HIS A 339 16.28 -29.12 -10.03
C HIS A 339 16.24 -29.40 -8.51
N ARG A 340 17.33 -29.91 -7.95
CA ARG A 340 17.47 -30.09 -6.49
C ARG A 340 17.55 -28.75 -5.76
N LEU A 341 18.23 -27.74 -6.30
CA LEU A 341 18.30 -26.41 -5.73
C LEU A 341 16.98 -25.63 -5.87
N GLY A 342 16.28 -25.72 -6.99
CA GLY A 342 15.00 -25.08 -7.19
C GLY A 342 13.93 -25.55 -6.19
N SER A 343 13.86 -26.85 -5.95
CA SER A 343 12.97 -27.44 -4.95
C SER A 343 13.55 -27.40 -3.53
N ALA A 344 14.88 -27.42 -3.36
CA ALA A 344 15.57 -27.31 -2.08
C ALA A 344 15.86 -25.86 -1.70
N HIS A 345 16.04 -24.93 -2.66
CA HIS A 345 16.21 -23.50 -2.37
C HIS A 345 14.98 -22.91 -1.70
N ASP A 346 13.80 -23.27 -2.14
CA ASP A 346 12.54 -22.86 -1.47
C ASP A 346 12.36 -23.55 -0.12
N ARG A 347 12.84 -24.81 0.03
CA ARG A 347 12.86 -25.52 1.31
C ARG A 347 14.03 -25.06 2.17
N LEU A 348 15.22 -24.89 1.60
CA LEU A 348 16.43 -24.45 2.30
C LEU A 348 16.35 -22.96 2.66
N TYR A 349 15.82 -22.10 1.79
CA TYR A 349 15.56 -20.69 2.12
C TYR A 349 14.54 -20.55 3.23
N ARG A 350 13.47 -21.36 3.19
CA ARG A 350 12.51 -21.45 4.30
C ARG A 350 13.12 -22.09 5.55
N TRP A 351 13.99 -23.08 5.40
CA TRP A 351 14.68 -23.74 6.51
C TRP A 351 15.84 -22.87 7.04
N VAL A 352 16.71 -22.34 6.21
CA VAL A 352 17.81 -21.42 6.59
C VAL A 352 17.25 -20.12 7.17
N SER A 353 16.14 -19.60 6.66
CA SER A 353 15.44 -18.48 7.29
C SER A 353 14.84 -18.86 8.65
N ARG A 354 14.37 -20.10 8.81
CA ARG A 354 13.88 -20.64 10.10
C ARG A 354 15.03 -20.90 11.07
N VAL A 355 16.09 -21.58 10.61
CA VAL A 355 17.27 -21.92 11.42
C VAL A 355 18.08 -20.66 11.73
N ARG A 356 18.29 -19.76 10.78
CA ARG A 356 18.91 -18.47 11.03
C ARG A 356 18.12 -17.61 12.02
N ASN A 357 16.79 -17.63 11.92
CA ASN A 357 15.94 -16.92 12.87
C ASN A 357 15.86 -17.64 14.21
N ALA A 358 15.88 -18.97 14.25
CA ALA A 358 15.94 -19.77 15.47
C ALA A 358 17.33 -19.72 16.14
N LEU A 359 18.43 -19.87 15.38
CA LEU A 359 19.80 -19.69 15.87
C LEU A 359 20.07 -18.23 16.30
N ARG A 360 19.58 -17.25 15.55
CA ARG A 360 19.63 -15.85 15.99
C ARG A 360 18.84 -15.62 17.28
N THR A 361 17.82 -16.40 17.51
CA THR A 361 17.02 -16.35 18.76
C THR A 361 17.69 -17.14 19.88
N MET A 362 18.18 -18.36 19.60
CA MET A 362 18.85 -19.21 20.59
C MET A 362 20.21 -18.68 21.04
N LEU A 363 21.02 -18.15 20.12
CA LEU A 363 22.32 -17.53 20.43
C LEU A 363 22.18 -16.15 21.13
N ARG A 364 21.01 -15.51 21.06
CA ARG A 364 20.73 -14.23 21.72
C ARG A 364 20.29 -14.38 23.18
N ILE A 365 19.64 -15.49 23.52
CA ILE A 365 19.15 -15.74 24.88
C ILE A 365 20.30 -15.97 25.88
N PRO A 366 21.31 -16.81 25.61
CA PRO A 366 22.43 -17.01 26.54
C PRO A 366 23.29 -15.75 26.71
N ALA A 367 23.62 -15.06 25.61
CA ALA A 367 24.45 -13.84 25.70
C ALA A 367 23.76 -12.70 26.46
N ALA A 368 22.42 -12.58 26.34
CA ALA A 368 21.62 -11.59 27.07
C ALA A 368 21.45 -11.95 28.55
N LEU A 369 21.49 -13.24 28.90
CA LEU A 369 21.43 -13.72 30.29
C LEU A 369 22.78 -13.60 31.01
N PHE A 370 23.91 -13.76 30.30
CA PHE A 370 25.24 -13.68 30.88
C PHE A 370 25.83 -12.25 30.89
N SER A 371 25.33 -11.33 30.04
CA SER A 371 25.79 -9.92 30.01
C SER A 371 25.62 -9.17 31.34
N PRO A 372 24.53 -9.32 32.10
CA PRO A 372 24.38 -8.67 33.40
C PRO A 372 25.36 -9.17 34.46
N LEU A 373 25.84 -10.42 34.31
CA LEU A 373 26.79 -11.04 35.24
C LEU A 373 28.24 -10.61 34.99
N LEU A 374 28.56 -10.12 33.82
CA LEU A 374 29.93 -9.73 33.42
C LEU A 374 30.23 -8.23 33.54
N CYS A 375 29.28 -7.41 33.97
CA CYS A 375 29.48 -5.96 34.11
C CYS A 375 28.89 -5.37 35.40
N PRO A 376 29.45 -5.69 36.61
CA PRO A 376 28.96 -5.09 37.85
C PRO A 376 29.36 -3.62 38.10
N LEU A 377 30.21 -3.00 37.26
CA LEU A 377 30.93 -1.78 37.64
C LEU A 377 30.55 -0.50 36.90
N ARG A 378 29.47 -0.45 36.11
CA ARG A 378 29.04 0.79 35.45
C ARG A 378 27.57 1.17 35.64
N PHE A 379 27.00 0.86 36.82
CA PHE A 379 25.66 1.29 37.18
C PHE A 379 25.61 2.71 37.79
N ALA A 380 26.74 3.36 37.88
CA ALA A 380 26.81 4.72 38.43
C ALA A 380 26.62 5.78 37.34
N CYS A 381 25.58 6.58 37.47
CA CYS A 381 25.45 7.92 36.93
C CYS A 381 25.37 8.10 35.40
N TYR A 382 24.31 7.63 34.75
CA TYR A 382 23.82 8.31 33.59
C TYR A 382 22.75 9.33 34.01
N GLN A 383 23.19 10.52 34.42
CA GLN A 383 22.32 11.70 34.52
C GLN A 383 22.04 12.20 33.09
N ARG A 384 20.79 12.12 32.71
CA ARG A 384 20.29 12.52 31.42
C ARG A 384 19.87 13.99 31.50
N ASN A 385 20.33 14.79 30.53
CA ASN A 385 19.74 16.08 30.24
C ASN A 385 18.39 15.85 29.50
N LYS A 386 17.31 15.61 30.28
CA LYS A 386 16.00 15.20 29.81
C LYS A 386 15.20 16.29 29.13
N THR A 387 15.66 17.55 29.19
CA THR A 387 14.88 18.72 28.81
C THR A 387 14.95 19.10 27.33
N ARG A 388 15.87 18.53 26.54
CA ARG A 388 16.14 18.91 25.14
C ARG A 388 15.79 17.86 24.06
N GLY A 389 15.22 16.71 24.42
CA GLY A 389 14.85 15.68 23.44
C GLY A 389 13.51 15.99 22.75
N PRO A 390 13.21 15.32 21.61
CA PRO A 390 11.93 15.53 20.93
C PRO A 390 10.75 14.99 21.75
N ILE A 391 9.57 15.57 21.54
CA ILE A 391 8.30 14.96 21.93
C ILE A 391 7.88 14.05 20.79
N LEU A 392 7.70 12.75 21.06
CA LEU A 392 7.26 11.77 20.06
C LEU A 392 5.75 11.60 20.13
N VAL A 393 5.05 11.89 19.03
CA VAL A 393 3.59 11.70 18.92
C VAL A 393 3.29 10.41 18.17
N VAL A 394 2.44 9.56 18.75
CA VAL A 394 2.00 8.29 18.17
C VAL A 394 0.48 8.18 18.18
N GLY A 395 -0.12 7.51 17.19
CA GLY A 395 -1.57 7.44 17.11
C GLY A 395 -2.15 6.52 16.07
N GLY A 396 -3.44 6.72 15.78
CA GLY A 396 -4.21 5.98 14.78
C GLY A 396 -4.18 6.56 13.37
N TYR A 397 -3.60 7.71 13.16
CA TYR A 397 -3.55 8.51 11.94
C TYR A 397 -2.58 7.93 10.87
N GLY A 398 -2.52 8.60 9.70
CA GLY A 398 -1.68 8.19 8.57
C GLY A 398 -2.28 7.07 7.71
N TYR A 399 -3.60 6.85 7.78
CA TYR A 399 -4.34 5.85 7.01
C TYR A 399 -5.49 6.45 6.19
N GLY A 400 -5.52 7.77 6.03
CA GLY A 400 -6.55 8.48 5.28
C GLY A 400 -7.92 8.52 5.96
N ASN A 401 -7.98 8.39 7.29
CA ASN A 401 -9.20 8.60 8.08
C ASN A 401 -9.22 10.04 8.60
N LEU A 402 -10.10 10.87 8.07
CA LEU A 402 -10.16 12.31 8.35
C LEU A 402 -10.30 12.64 9.84
N GLY A 403 -11.00 11.80 10.61
CA GLY A 403 -11.12 12.01 12.04
C GLY A 403 -9.83 11.77 12.82
N ASP A 404 -9.07 10.76 12.45
CA ASP A 404 -7.77 10.47 13.07
C ASP A 404 -6.74 11.55 12.67
N GLU A 405 -6.85 12.12 11.46
CA GLU A 405 -6.04 13.27 11.01
C GLU A 405 -6.40 14.55 11.79
N ALA A 406 -7.68 14.77 12.08
CA ALA A 406 -8.11 15.88 12.93
C ALA A 406 -7.55 15.78 14.36
N GLN A 407 -7.56 14.57 14.94
CA GLN A 407 -6.94 14.32 16.25
C GLN A 407 -5.45 14.61 16.24
N LEU A 408 -4.73 14.19 15.20
CA LEU A 408 -3.31 14.48 15.06
C LEU A 408 -3.06 15.98 14.96
N HIS A 409 -3.77 16.67 14.07
CA HIS A 409 -3.57 18.10 13.85
C HIS A 409 -3.77 18.92 15.14
N THR A 410 -4.90 18.66 15.81
CA THR A 410 -5.23 19.34 17.08
C THR A 410 -4.19 19.03 18.15
N THR A 411 -3.76 17.78 18.27
CA THR A 411 -2.72 17.38 19.22
C THR A 411 -1.39 18.05 18.90
N TRP A 412 -0.98 18.09 17.65
CA TRP A 412 0.28 18.69 17.22
C TRP A 412 0.30 20.20 17.48
N MET A 413 -0.75 20.92 17.08
CA MET A 413 -0.91 22.36 17.36
C MET A 413 -0.89 22.66 18.86
N LYS A 414 -1.60 21.83 19.64
CA LYS A 414 -1.61 21.94 21.11
C LYS A 414 -0.20 21.77 21.70
N LEU A 415 0.52 20.74 21.28
CA LEU A 415 1.87 20.48 21.78
C LEU A 415 2.87 21.58 21.37
N GLN A 416 2.76 22.14 20.17
CA GLN A 416 3.56 23.30 19.75
C GLN A 416 3.32 24.50 20.63
N LYS A 417 2.06 24.77 21.00
CA LYS A 417 1.72 25.88 21.92
C LYS A 417 2.21 25.61 23.33
N LEU A 418 2.14 24.37 23.82
CA LEU A 418 2.62 24.04 25.19
C LEU A 418 4.14 23.99 25.28
N PHE A 419 4.83 23.60 24.20
CA PHE A 419 6.27 23.38 24.17
C PHE A 419 6.91 24.02 22.92
N PRO A 420 6.92 25.35 22.79
CA PRO A 420 7.34 26.04 21.56
C PRO A 420 8.82 25.79 21.19
N GLU A 421 9.67 25.46 22.14
CA GLU A 421 11.10 25.21 21.89
C GLU A 421 11.42 23.71 21.67
N GLN A 422 10.44 22.83 21.78
CA GLN A 422 10.65 21.39 21.63
C GLN A 422 10.35 20.91 20.20
N LEU A 423 11.22 20.08 19.67
CA LEU A 423 10.91 19.37 18.43
C LEU A 423 9.77 18.36 18.67
N ILE A 424 8.66 18.55 17.99
CA ILE A 424 7.54 17.60 18.01
C ILE A 424 7.66 16.73 16.76
N LYS A 425 7.96 15.44 16.96
CA LYS A 425 8.14 14.45 15.91
C LYS A 425 6.98 13.48 15.88
N VAL A 426 6.23 13.47 14.80
CA VAL A 426 5.07 12.60 14.57
C VAL A 426 5.52 11.27 13.96
N LEU A 427 5.22 10.15 14.65
CA LEU A 427 5.54 8.81 14.17
C LEU A 427 4.33 8.23 13.43
N THR A 428 4.43 8.11 12.12
CA THR A 428 3.32 7.80 11.21
C THR A 428 3.64 6.63 10.27
N PRO A 429 2.63 5.86 9.84
CA PRO A 429 2.82 4.83 8.81
C PRO A 429 3.10 5.40 7.42
N ASP A 430 2.67 6.64 7.13
CA ASP A 430 2.97 7.35 5.89
C ASP A 430 3.57 8.73 6.21
N PRO A 431 4.92 8.81 6.37
CA PRO A 431 5.60 10.07 6.67
C PRO A 431 5.39 11.14 5.61
N HIS A 432 5.35 10.76 4.33
CA HIS A 432 5.23 11.72 3.24
C HIS A 432 3.85 12.38 3.22
N ALA A 433 2.78 11.57 3.25
CA ALA A 433 1.42 12.10 3.26
C ALA A 433 1.12 12.91 4.54
N THR A 434 1.60 12.45 5.70
CA THR A 434 1.40 13.17 6.97
C THR A 434 2.13 14.51 6.97
N HIS A 435 3.37 14.57 6.46
CA HIS A 435 4.11 15.84 6.35
C HIS A 435 3.40 16.80 5.38
N ALA A 436 2.96 16.31 4.22
CA ALA A 436 2.26 17.13 3.23
C ALA A 436 0.94 17.73 3.77
N LEU A 437 0.21 16.98 4.62
CA LEU A 437 -1.07 17.42 5.16
C LEU A 437 -0.92 18.37 6.36
N HIS A 438 0.06 18.15 7.23
CA HIS A 438 0.17 18.85 8.52
C HIS A 438 1.39 19.76 8.65
N GLY A 439 2.40 19.65 7.78
CA GLY A 439 3.65 20.42 7.88
C GLY A 439 4.56 20.01 9.05
N CYS A 440 4.26 18.92 9.74
CA CYS A 440 4.97 18.49 10.94
C CYS A 440 6.25 17.68 10.65
N ALA A 441 7.19 17.66 11.59
CA ALA A 441 8.32 16.73 11.53
C ALA A 441 7.85 15.28 11.73
N VAL A 442 8.29 14.38 10.86
CA VAL A 442 7.78 13.00 10.79
C VAL A 442 8.86 11.93 11.00
N GLY A 443 8.43 10.75 11.40
CA GLY A 443 9.23 9.54 11.49
C GLY A 443 8.36 8.31 11.27
N GLU A 444 8.98 7.13 11.18
CA GLU A 444 8.24 5.87 10.98
C GLU A 444 7.48 5.45 12.25
N ALA A 445 6.23 5.01 12.07
CA ALA A 445 5.44 4.46 13.17
C ALA A 445 6.14 3.25 13.83
N PRO A 446 6.04 3.11 15.17
CA PRO A 446 6.68 2.02 15.91
C PRO A 446 6.33 0.64 15.37
N ARG A 447 5.12 0.46 14.88
CA ARG A 447 4.66 -0.78 14.27
C ARG A 447 5.46 -1.18 13.04
N LEU A 448 5.74 -0.23 12.14
CA LEU A 448 6.53 -0.48 10.93
C LEU A 448 7.99 -0.74 11.28
N ALA A 449 8.55 0.06 12.16
CA ALA A 449 9.95 -0.05 12.54
C ALA A 449 10.23 -1.32 13.36
N PHE A 450 9.36 -1.69 14.31
CA PHE A 450 9.57 -2.85 15.18
C PHE A 450 9.19 -4.17 14.53
N PHE A 451 8.11 -4.20 13.75
CA PHE A 451 7.52 -5.48 13.34
C PHE A 451 7.55 -5.72 11.83
N ASP A 452 8.01 -4.77 11.02
CA ASP A 452 7.94 -4.82 9.55
C ASP A 452 6.50 -5.16 9.09
N ALA A 453 5.51 -4.65 9.84
CA ALA A 453 4.12 -4.99 9.63
C ALA A 453 3.52 -4.11 8.54
N ASP A 454 2.92 -4.75 7.55
CA ASP A 454 2.16 -4.10 6.51
C ASP A 454 0.90 -3.43 7.08
N THR A 455 0.55 -2.26 6.53
CA THR A 455 -0.65 -1.50 6.88
C THR A 455 -1.94 -2.29 6.60
N SER A 456 -1.96 -3.13 5.55
CA SER A 456 -3.10 -3.98 5.20
C SER A 456 -3.34 -5.14 6.18
N SER A 457 -2.33 -5.56 6.95
CA SER A 457 -2.41 -6.65 7.92
C SER A 457 -2.85 -6.22 9.33
N MET A 458 -3.31 -4.98 9.49
CA MET A 458 -3.63 -4.34 10.77
C MET A 458 -4.68 -5.11 11.61
N TYR A 459 -5.55 -5.90 10.94
CA TYR A 459 -6.65 -6.61 11.57
C TYR A 459 -6.49 -8.14 11.63
N GLU A 460 -5.42 -8.71 11.02
CA GLU A 460 -5.27 -10.16 10.88
C GLU A 460 -4.10 -10.73 11.70
N MET A 461 -4.17 -10.66 13.03
CA MET A 461 -3.27 -11.42 13.91
C MET A 461 -3.88 -12.76 14.36
N ASN A 462 -4.63 -13.44 13.48
CA ASN A 462 -5.42 -14.62 13.87
C ASN A 462 -4.67 -15.96 13.94
N THR A 463 -3.44 -16.06 13.45
CA THR A 463 -2.71 -17.33 13.50
C THR A 463 -1.77 -17.42 14.70
N ARG A 464 -1.72 -18.61 15.36
CA ARG A 464 -0.79 -18.90 16.47
C ARG A 464 0.67 -18.55 16.11
N ARG A 465 1.05 -18.77 14.86
CA ARG A 465 2.39 -18.51 14.32
C ARG A 465 2.73 -17.01 14.27
N ARG A 466 1.78 -16.15 13.89
CA ARG A 466 1.98 -14.69 13.87
C ARG A 466 2.10 -14.11 15.27
N LYS A 467 1.31 -14.63 16.22
CA LYS A 467 1.40 -14.24 17.63
C LYS A 467 2.76 -14.60 18.24
N PHE A 468 3.26 -15.81 17.96
CA PHE A 468 4.58 -16.24 18.41
C PHE A 468 5.71 -15.40 17.81
N SER A 469 5.67 -15.13 16.50
CA SER A 469 6.65 -14.27 15.83
C SER A 469 6.67 -12.85 16.39
N PHE A 470 5.50 -12.29 16.71
CA PHE A 470 5.38 -10.99 17.36
C PHE A 470 6.00 -11.00 18.75
N PHE A 471 5.68 -12.00 19.57
CA PHE A 471 6.23 -12.15 20.92
C PHE A 471 7.76 -12.22 20.91
N VAL A 472 8.33 -13.06 20.04
CA VAL A 472 9.80 -13.20 19.91
C VAL A 472 10.45 -11.89 19.50
N ARG A 473 9.86 -11.14 18.59
CA ARG A 473 10.36 -9.82 18.16
C ARG A 473 10.27 -8.78 19.26
N ALA A 474 9.14 -8.72 19.97
CA ALA A 474 8.94 -7.84 21.10
C ALA A 474 9.96 -8.10 22.22
N LEU A 475 10.21 -9.37 22.51
CA LEU A 475 11.24 -9.77 23.48
C LEU A 475 12.63 -9.33 23.02
N GLY A 476 12.98 -9.55 21.76
CA GLY A 476 14.27 -9.10 21.19
C GLY A 476 14.46 -7.58 21.26
N ILE A 477 13.40 -6.80 21.00
CA ILE A 477 13.43 -5.33 21.13
C ILE A 477 13.61 -4.94 22.60
N TYR A 478 12.88 -5.58 23.51
CA TYR A 478 12.96 -5.29 24.93
C TYR A 478 14.32 -5.61 25.54
N VAL A 479 14.93 -6.75 25.16
CA VAL A 479 16.30 -7.11 25.56
C VAL A 479 17.31 -6.07 25.04
N ASN A 480 17.19 -5.64 23.78
CA ASN A 480 18.05 -4.57 23.26
C ASN A 480 17.84 -3.23 23.99
N ALA A 481 16.62 -2.94 24.42
CA ALA A 481 16.37 -1.75 25.23
C ALA A 481 17.04 -1.82 26.61
N LEU A 482 17.10 -3.00 27.23
CA LEU A 482 17.88 -3.21 28.46
C LEU A 482 19.37 -3.02 28.24
N LEU A 483 19.95 -3.52 27.14
CA LEU A 483 21.34 -3.30 26.76
C LEU A 483 21.64 -1.81 26.56
N VAL A 484 20.78 -1.11 25.80
CA VAL A 484 20.90 0.35 25.58
C VAL A 484 20.80 1.12 26.90
N ARG A 485 19.94 0.70 27.83
CA ARG A 485 19.85 1.29 29.17
C ARG A 485 21.13 1.08 29.98
N ALA A 486 21.78 -0.07 29.82
CA ALA A 486 23.04 -0.41 30.46
C ALA A 486 24.26 0.29 29.84
N GLY A 487 24.07 1.15 28.81
CA GLY A 487 25.14 1.91 28.14
C GLY A 487 25.84 1.13 27.03
N THR A 488 25.34 -0.07 26.66
CA THR A 488 25.87 -0.84 25.54
C THR A 488 25.14 -0.52 24.24
N SER A 489 25.79 -0.81 23.10
CA SER A 489 25.14 -0.70 21.77
C SER A 489 24.09 -1.78 21.58
N THR A 490 23.13 -1.53 20.66
CA THR A 490 22.14 -2.54 20.27
C THR A 490 22.82 -3.73 19.62
N PHE A 491 22.52 -4.93 20.09
CA PHE A 491 23.09 -6.16 19.57
C PHE A 491 22.21 -6.75 18.44
N MET A 492 22.77 -6.85 17.24
CA MET A 492 22.10 -7.48 16.07
C MET A 492 20.68 -6.94 15.77
N LEU A 493 20.37 -5.73 16.17
CA LEU A 493 19.10 -5.08 15.81
C LEU A 493 19.23 -4.42 14.44
N HIS A 494 18.14 -4.50 13.65
CA HIS A 494 18.08 -3.78 12.38
C HIS A 494 18.24 -2.27 12.61
N PRO A 495 18.97 -1.50 11.76
CA PRO A 495 19.23 -0.07 11.96
C PRO A 495 17.99 0.78 12.29
N ARG A 496 16.86 0.54 11.60
CA ARG A 496 15.57 1.23 11.90
C ARG A 496 15.07 1.02 13.32
N ARG A 497 15.17 -0.21 13.83
CA ARG A 497 14.75 -0.56 15.19
C ARG A 497 15.67 0.05 16.22
N SER A 498 16.96 0.09 15.90
CA SER A 498 17.97 0.76 16.72
C SER A 498 17.71 2.27 16.77
N ALA A 499 17.46 2.90 15.62
CA ALA A 499 17.13 4.34 15.55
C ALA A 499 15.88 4.68 16.36
N LEU A 500 14.80 3.92 16.22
CA LEU A 500 13.59 4.17 17.01
C LEU A 500 13.79 3.96 18.52
N LEU A 501 14.59 2.95 18.93
CA LEU A 501 14.95 2.79 20.34
C LEU A 501 15.73 3.99 20.88
N GLN A 502 16.63 4.56 20.08
CA GLN A 502 17.35 5.78 20.43
C GLN A 502 16.41 7.00 20.48
N ASP A 503 15.50 7.14 19.52
CA ASP A 503 14.48 8.19 19.53
C ASP A 503 13.65 8.13 20.84
N ILE A 504 13.13 6.93 21.20
CA ILE A 504 12.37 6.74 22.44
C ILE A 504 13.24 7.04 23.68
N ARG A 505 14.48 6.55 23.71
CA ARG A 505 15.40 6.82 24.81
C ARG A 505 15.68 8.32 25.00
N ASN A 506 15.80 9.03 23.90
CA ASN A 506 16.16 10.46 23.89
C ASN A 506 14.94 11.39 23.93
N ALA A 507 13.70 10.87 23.81
CA ALA A 507 12.50 11.67 23.84
C ALA A 507 12.29 12.37 25.18
N SER A 508 11.85 13.61 25.23
CA SER A 508 11.41 14.31 26.43
C SER A 508 10.09 13.71 26.93
N MET A 509 9.23 13.30 26.02
CA MET A 509 7.92 12.70 26.28
C MET A 509 7.49 11.85 25.10
N VAL A 510 6.70 10.79 25.37
CA VAL A 510 5.94 10.07 24.34
C VAL A 510 4.47 10.36 24.57
N PHE A 511 3.80 10.87 23.54
CA PHE A 511 2.42 11.31 23.59
C PHE A 511 1.56 10.47 22.63
N PHE A 512 0.60 9.73 23.17
CA PHE A 512 -0.41 9.03 22.38
C PHE A 512 -1.56 9.98 22.06
N CYS A 513 -1.69 10.33 20.80
CA CYS A 513 -2.82 11.07 20.26
C CYS A 513 -4.11 10.29 20.45
N GLY A 514 -5.23 10.94 20.55
CA GLY A 514 -6.55 10.38 20.76
C GLY A 514 -6.88 9.20 19.85
N GLY A 515 -7.82 8.39 20.27
CA GLY A 515 -8.24 7.26 19.45
C GLY A 515 -8.91 6.11 20.19
N GLY A 516 -9.44 5.16 19.42
CA GLY A 516 -10.04 3.92 19.94
C GLY A 516 -9.27 2.66 19.52
N TYR A 517 -7.97 2.78 19.40
CA TYR A 517 -7.11 1.71 18.92
C TYR A 517 -6.41 0.89 20.02
N LEU A 518 -6.51 1.32 21.28
CA LEU A 518 -5.94 0.61 22.44
C LEU A 518 -7.00 -0.28 23.11
N THR A 519 -7.68 -1.11 22.31
CA THR A 519 -8.76 -1.99 22.79
C THR A 519 -8.47 -3.46 22.54
N GLY A 520 -9.16 -4.33 23.24
CA GLY A 520 -9.07 -5.79 23.04
C GLY A 520 -9.55 -6.22 21.64
N SER A 521 -10.43 -5.46 20.99
CA SER A 521 -10.87 -5.69 19.62
C SER A 521 -9.80 -5.36 18.57
N THR A 522 -8.90 -4.41 18.87
CA THR A 522 -7.74 -4.02 18.05
C THR A 522 -6.42 -4.56 18.62
N ARG A 523 -6.39 -5.85 18.92
CA ARG A 523 -5.30 -6.53 19.67
C ARG A 523 -3.89 -6.15 19.20
N SER A 524 -3.67 -6.03 17.90
CA SER A 524 -2.33 -5.72 17.39
C SER A 524 -1.85 -4.33 17.79
N ARG A 525 -2.77 -3.35 17.82
CA ARG A 525 -2.47 -1.98 18.25
C ARG A 525 -2.25 -1.90 19.76
N LEU A 526 -3.03 -2.66 20.53
CA LEU A 526 -2.84 -2.78 21.97
C LEU A 526 -1.44 -3.33 22.31
N TRP A 527 -0.94 -4.30 21.52
CA TRP A 527 0.41 -4.86 21.69
C TRP A 527 1.49 -3.84 21.41
N ASP A 528 1.38 -3.11 20.28
CA ASP A 528 2.35 -2.07 19.90
C ASP A 528 2.41 -0.98 20.96
N GLY A 529 1.23 -0.51 21.40
CA GLY A 529 1.13 0.50 22.45
C GLY A 529 1.67 0.04 23.79
N ALA A 530 1.36 -1.19 24.20
CA ALA A 530 1.85 -1.74 25.47
C ALA A 530 3.38 -1.91 25.48
N LEU A 531 3.97 -2.38 24.36
CA LEU A 531 5.43 -2.46 24.23
C LEU A 531 6.06 -1.06 24.33
N LEU A 532 5.50 -0.08 23.61
CA LEU A 532 6.00 1.30 23.64
C LEU A 532 5.90 1.91 25.05
N GLY A 533 4.77 1.72 25.73
CA GLY A 533 4.60 2.17 27.12
C GLY A 533 5.61 1.51 28.08
N ARG A 534 5.91 0.21 27.86
CA ARG A 534 6.94 -0.48 28.64
C ARG A 534 8.35 0.05 28.38
N LEU A 535 8.66 0.41 27.12
CA LEU A 535 9.94 1.05 26.75
C LEU A 535 10.06 2.44 27.39
N CYS A 536 8.99 3.23 27.39
CA CYS A 536 8.96 4.53 28.07
C CYS A 536 9.27 4.39 29.55
N ARG A 537 8.63 3.45 30.25
CA ARG A 537 8.91 3.16 31.65
C ARG A 537 10.36 2.71 31.87
N LEU A 538 10.91 1.86 30.98
CA LEU A 538 12.29 1.41 31.06
C LEU A 538 13.28 2.57 30.94
N PHE A 539 13.05 3.47 30.01
CA PHE A 539 13.92 4.64 29.79
C PHE A 539 13.55 5.85 30.67
N ARG A 540 12.57 5.73 31.56
CA ARG A 540 12.04 6.81 32.40
C ARG A 540 11.59 8.04 31.59
N VAL A 541 10.97 7.79 30.44
CA VAL A 541 10.35 8.82 29.58
C VAL A 541 8.89 8.96 29.99
N PRO A 542 8.39 10.18 30.28
CA PRO A 542 6.98 10.40 30.53
C PRO A 542 6.12 9.88 29.38
N LEU A 543 5.08 9.13 29.72
CA LEU A 543 4.09 8.61 28.77
C LEU A 543 2.75 9.28 29.05
N VAL A 544 2.19 9.93 28.03
CA VAL A 544 0.86 10.56 28.10
C VAL A 544 -0.04 9.89 27.08
N LEU A 545 -1.25 9.54 27.48
CA LEU A 545 -2.33 9.08 26.62
C LEU A 545 -3.42 10.15 26.62
N SER A 546 -3.75 10.74 25.47
CA SER A 546 -4.77 11.80 25.35
C SER A 546 -6.02 11.26 24.66
N GLY A 547 -7.21 11.64 25.08
CA GLY A 547 -8.48 11.38 24.39
C GLY A 547 -8.72 9.93 24.00
N GLN A 548 -8.38 8.96 24.86
CA GLN A 548 -8.45 7.53 24.53
C GLN A 548 -9.80 6.89 24.85
N THR A 549 -10.30 6.04 23.93
CA THR A 549 -11.16 4.92 24.30
C THR A 549 -10.27 3.71 24.51
N ILE A 550 -10.21 3.18 25.72
CA ILE A 550 -9.36 2.07 26.11
C ILE A 550 -10.23 0.98 26.76
N GLY A 551 -9.90 -0.31 26.55
CA GLY A 551 -10.67 -1.38 27.18
C GLY A 551 -11.23 -2.42 26.22
N ILE A 552 -12.49 -2.81 26.42
CA ILE A 552 -13.18 -3.91 25.70
C ILE A 552 -12.29 -5.16 25.71
N TRP A 553 -11.90 -5.60 26.93
CA TRP A 553 -10.92 -6.67 27.09
C TRP A 553 -11.46 -8.02 26.61
N GLN A 554 -10.78 -8.64 25.69
CA GLN A 554 -11.08 -10.00 25.24
C GLN A 554 -10.31 -11.03 26.07
N GLY A 555 -10.56 -11.04 27.37
CA GLY A 555 -10.01 -12.00 28.32
C GLY A 555 -8.82 -11.48 29.14
N ARG A 556 -8.36 -12.33 30.10
CA ARG A 556 -7.33 -11.99 31.09
C ARG A 556 -6.01 -11.54 30.48
N PHE A 557 -5.69 -12.02 29.27
CA PHE A 557 -4.42 -11.70 28.62
C PHE A 557 -4.35 -10.24 28.15
N THR A 558 -5.38 -9.73 27.45
CA THR A 558 -5.41 -8.35 26.98
C THR A 558 -5.41 -7.35 28.14
N ARG A 559 -6.07 -7.68 29.20
CA ARG A 559 -6.09 -6.93 30.45
C ARG A 559 -4.71 -6.83 31.11
N ARG A 560 -4.02 -7.98 31.27
CA ARG A 560 -2.64 -8.00 31.79
C ARG A 560 -1.64 -7.25 30.89
N LEU A 561 -1.84 -7.32 29.59
CA LEU A 561 -1.03 -6.59 28.62
C LEU A 561 -1.19 -5.08 28.75
N ALA A 562 -2.43 -4.58 28.92
CA ALA A 562 -2.70 -3.19 29.17
C ALA A 562 -2.04 -2.71 30.48
N HIS A 563 -2.18 -3.47 31.56
CA HIS A 563 -1.48 -3.18 32.83
C HIS A 563 0.03 -3.09 32.63
N TRP A 564 0.63 -4.09 31.98
CA TRP A 564 2.08 -4.15 31.73
C TRP A 564 2.59 -2.94 30.95
N GLY A 565 1.81 -2.44 29.97
CA GLY A 565 2.19 -1.32 29.12
C GLY A 565 1.90 0.04 29.73
N PHE A 566 0.74 0.22 30.38
CA PHE A 566 0.22 1.55 30.71
C PHE A 566 0.16 1.88 32.20
N SER A 567 0.43 0.91 33.11
CA SER A 567 0.43 1.18 34.56
C SER A 567 1.49 2.20 35.02
N GLY A 568 2.45 2.54 34.17
CA GLY A 568 3.46 3.57 34.41
C GLY A 568 3.27 4.82 33.58
N ALA A 569 2.08 5.04 32.99
CA ALA A 569 1.78 6.27 32.30
C ALA A 569 1.74 7.45 33.27
N ALA A 570 2.27 8.59 32.86
CA ALA A 570 2.24 9.79 33.68
C ALA A 570 0.83 10.41 33.74
N LEU A 571 0.12 10.38 32.59
CA LEU A 571 -1.27 10.87 32.48
C LEU A 571 -2.04 10.03 31.48
N ILE A 572 -3.32 9.78 31.75
CA ILE A 572 -4.27 9.11 30.86
C ILE A 572 -5.55 9.93 30.79
N GLY A 573 -5.79 10.59 29.66
CA GLY A 573 -7.02 11.28 29.33
C GLY A 573 -8.00 10.35 28.60
N LEU A 574 -9.20 10.18 29.13
CA LEU A 574 -10.25 9.38 28.57
C LEU A 574 -11.32 10.25 27.90
N ARG A 575 -11.85 9.79 26.78
CA ARG A 575 -12.93 10.45 26.05
C ARG A 575 -14.31 9.81 26.28
N ASP A 576 -14.43 9.01 27.31
CA ASP A 576 -15.69 8.50 27.85
C ASP A 576 -15.66 8.44 29.37
N PRO A 577 -16.78 8.73 30.07
CA PRO A 577 -16.78 8.89 31.52
C PRO A 577 -16.89 7.57 32.30
N PHE A 578 -17.29 6.49 31.65
CA PHE A 578 -17.66 5.25 32.36
C PHE A 578 -16.86 4.03 31.90
N ALA A 579 -17.06 3.63 30.65
CA ALA A 579 -16.62 2.32 30.18
C ALA A 579 -15.09 2.18 30.17
N SER A 580 -14.37 3.12 29.60
CA SER A 580 -12.88 3.09 29.60
C SER A 580 -12.31 3.21 31.00
N LYS A 581 -12.97 3.93 31.90
CA LYS A 581 -12.51 4.04 33.29
C LYS A 581 -12.66 2.70 34.03
N MET A 582 -13.82 2.05 33.91
CA MET A 582 -14.06 0.71 34.49
C MET A 582 -13.09 -0.32 33.93
N ASP A 583 -12.87 -0.31 32.63
CA ASP A 583 -11.93 -1.21 31.95
C ASP A 583 -10.48 -1.01 32.44
N LEU A 584 -10.05 0.24 32.68
CA LEU A 584 -8.73 0.52 33.28
C LEU A 584 -8.64 0.03 34.73
N GLU A 585 -9.68 0.22 35.53
CA GLU A 585 -9.76 -0.28 36.90
C GLU A 585 -9.68 -1.81 36.92
N GLU A 586 -10.38 -2.51 36.01
CA GLU A 586 -10.25 -3.96 35.84
C GLU A 586 -8.83 -4.39 35.42
N ALA A 587 -8.12 -3.56 34.69
CA ALA A 587 -6.73 -3.80 34.35
C ALA A 587 -5.77 -3.46 35.51
N GLY A 588 -6.27 -2.95 36.64
CA GLY A 588 -5.45 -2.53 37.78
C GLY A 588 -4.70 -1.22 37.52
N ILE A 589 -5.23 -0.36 36.66
CA ILE A 589 -4.70 0.98 36.37
C ILE A 589 -5.64 1.99 37.00
N VAL A 590 -5.29 2.46 38.19
CA VAL A 590 -6.09 3.35 39.02
C VAL A 590 -5.21 4.49 39.55
N GLY A 591 -5.81 5.63 39.85
CA GLY A 591 -5.12 6.74 40.51
C GLY A 591 -5.36 8.09 39.85
N SER A 592 -4.74 9.13 40.36
CA SER A 592 -4.89 10.52 39.92
C SER A 592 -4.37 10.79 38.50
N GLN A 593 -3.59 9.88 37.93
CA GLN A 593 -3.12 9.97 36.56
C GLN A 593 -4.23 9.69 35.51
N VAL A 594 -5.39 9.14 35.93
CA VAL A 594 -6.52 8.85 35.01
C VAL A 594 -7.57 9.95 35.14
N MET A 595 -7.83 10.65 34.04
CA MET A 595 -8.78 11.75 33.97
C MET A 595 -9.78 11.57 32.84
N VAL A 596 -11.02 11.95 33.05
CA VAL A 596 -11.99 12.08 31.94
C VAL A 596 -11.80 13.47 31.31
N THR A 597 -11.46 13.47 30.04
CA THR A 597 -11.23 14.67 29.22
C THR A 597 -12.25 14.71 28.06
N HIS A 598 -11.77 14.76 26.83
CA HIS A 598 -12.58 14.75 25.62
C HIS A 598 -11.82 14.06 24.47
N ASP A 599 -12.47 13.84 23.34
CA ASP A 599 -11.80 13.46 22.10
C ASP A 599 -10.93 14.63 21.59
N ASP A 600 -9.68 14.37 21.20
CA ASP A 600 -8.78 15.43 20.73
C ASP A 600 -9.33 16.15 19.47
N ALA A 601 -10.19 15.53 18.66
CA ALA A 601 -10.81 16.16 17.51
C ALA A 601 -12.01 17.07 17.85
N LEU A 602 -12.50 17.07 19.09
CA LEU A 602 -13.69 17.82 19.49
C LEU A 602 -13.54 19.33 19.23
N PHE A 603 -12.36 19.86 19.44
CA PHE A 603 -12.04 21.28 19.25
C PHE A 603 -11.10 21.52 18.08
N SER A 604 -11.11 20.63 17.06
CA SER A 604 -10.32 20.84 15.84
C SER A 604 -10.85 22.06 15.06
N GLU A 605 -10.05 22.58 14.16
CA GLU A 605 -10.41 23.72 13.34
C GLU A 605 -11.41 23.33 12.24
N SER A 606 -12.32 24.25 11.90
CA SER A 606 -13.16 24.20 10.69
C SER A 606 -12.53 24.96 9.54
N ALA A 607 -12.88 24.63 8.31
CA ALA A 607 -12.50 25.41 7.14
C ALA A 607 -13.20 26.77 7.14
N ASP A 608 -12.59 27.74 6.48
CA ASP A 608 -13.19 29.06 6.29
C ASP A 608 -14.47 28.95 5.43
N PRO A 609 -15.39 29.94 5.55
CA PRO A 609 -16.67 29.90 4.83
C PRO A 609 -16.56 29.80 3.30
N VAL A 610 -15.49 30.32 2.69
CA VAL A 610 -15.29 30.28 1.25
C VAL A 610 -15.02 28.85 0.79
N ARG A 611 -14.06 28.18 1.43
CA ARG A 611 -13.73 26.77 1.15
C ARG A 611 -14.92 25.84 1.42
N LEU A 612 -15.70 26.13 2.47
CA LEU A 612 -16.92 25.38 2.78
C LEU A 612 -17.92 25.50 1.63
N ARG A 613 -18.19 26.75 1.17
CA ARG A 613 -19.11 27.00 0.05
C ARG A 613 -18.66 26.32 -1.24
N GLU A 614 -17.37 26.38 -1.56
CA GLU A 614 -16.82 25.67 -2.72
C GLU A 614 -17.03 24.15 -2.64
N ALA A 615 -16.82 23.56 -1.47
CA ALA A 615 -17.02 22.13 -1.27
C ALA A 615 -18.50 21.72 -1.45
N LEU A 616 -19.43 22.52 -0.94
CA LEU A 616 -20.87 22.30 -1.11
C LEU A 616 -21.30 22.44 -2.58
N LEU A 617 -20.80 23.45 -3.29
CA LEU A 617 -21.05 23.62 -4.74
C LEU A 617 -20.50 22.44 -5.54
N LYS A 618 -19.27 22.00 -5.28
CA LYS A 618 -18.68 20.80 -5.91
C LYS A 618 -19.48 19.53 -5.64
N ALA A 619 -20.12 19.45 -4.48
CA ALA A 619 -21.00 18.34 -4.11
C ALA A 619 -22.36 18.37 -4.82
N GLY A 620 -22.70 19.48 -5.52
CA GLY A 620 -23.94 19.65 -6.24
C GLY A 620 -25.04 20.35 -5.45
N LEU A 621 -24.72 21.04 -4.32
CA LEU A 621 -25.65 21.93 -3.63
C LEU A 621 -25.57 23.33 -4.25
N SER A 622 -26.74 23.90 -4.63
CA SER A 622 -26.82 25.32 -4.97
C SER A 622 -26.72 26.19 -3.71
N THR A 623 -26.32 27.45 -3.89
CA THR A 623 -26.22 28.45 -2.80
C THR A 623 -27.55 28.59 -2.05
N ASP A 624 -28.68 28.62 -2.75
CA ASP A 624 -30.03 28.77 -2.18
C ASP A 624 -30.42 27.58 -1.28
N ILE A 625 -29.89 26.39 -1.56
CA ILE A 625 -30.12 25.19 -0.74
C ILE A 625 -29.24 25.21 0.50
N ALA A 626 -28.02 25.71 0.40
CA ALA A 626 -27.15 25.87 1.56
C ALA A 626 -27.76 26.85 2.59
N ASP A 627 -28.41 27.92 2.13
CA ASP A 627 -29.08 28.93 2.97
C ASP A 627 -30.33 28.39 3.64
N LYS A 628 -31.08 27.47 3.01
CA LYS A 628 -32.25 26.79 3.59
C LYS A 628 -31.87 25.72 4.64
N GLY A 629 -30.62 25.33 4.69
CA GLY A 629 -30.08 24.31 5.55
C GLY A 629 -30.17 22.90 4.97
N TYR A 630 -29.38 21.98 5.51
CA TYR A 630 -29.31 20.58 5.11
C TYR A 630 -29.05 19.68 6.31
N ARG A 631 -29.18 18.37 6.12
CA ARG A 631 -28.81 17.34 7.09
C ARG A 631 -27.61 16.55 6.57
N VAL A 632 -26.86 15.95 7.47
CA VAL A 632 -25.67 15.14 7.13
C VAL A 632 -25.92 13.69 7.48
N LEU A 633 -25.57 12.79 6.56
CA LEU A 633 -25.57 11.34 6.78
C LEU A 633 -24.18 10.77 6.50
N GLN A 634 -23.66 10.01 7.48
CA GLN A 634 -22.44 9.20 7.31
C GLN A 634 -22.72 7.75 7.66
N PHE A 635 -22.33 6.84 6.76
CA PHE A 635 -22.37 5.39 6.98
C PHE A 635 -21.25 4.68 6.23
N HIS A 636 -21.05 3.39 6.50
CA HIS A 636 -19.94 2.63 5.91
C HIS A 636 -20.17 1.12 5.95
N TYR A 637 -19.42 0.37 5.11
CA TYR A 637 -19.45 -1.09 5.10
C TYR A 637 -18.34 -1.75 5.91
N TRP A 638 -17.58 -1.00 6.68
CA TRP A 638 -16.46 -1.55 7.45
C TRP A 638 -16.92 -2.68 8.39
N GLY A 639 -16.15 -3.78 8.39
CA GLY A 639 -16.51 -4.99 9.18
C GLY A 639 -17.55 -5.91 8.53
N LEU A 640 -18.25 -5.49 7.46
CA LEU A 640 -19.24 -6.29 6.77
C LEU A 640 -18.62 -7.11 5.65
N ARG A 641 -18.35 -8.39 5.95
CA ARG A 641 -17.71 -9.31 4.99
C ARG A 641 -18.69 -9.95 4.00
N SER A 642 -19.97 -10.11 4.34
CA SER A 642 -20.95 -10.76 3.48
C SER A 642 -21.79 -9.75 2.70
N ARG A 643 -22.13 -10.09 1.44
CA ARG A 643 -23.01 -9.29 0.59
C ARG A 643 -24.41 -9.09 1.24
N GLY A 644 -24.97 -10.14 1.84
CA GLY A 644 -26.27 -10.05 2.51
C GLY A 644 -26.28 -9.01 3.63
N LYS A 645 -25.25 -8.99 4.50
CA LYS A 645 -25.17 -7.98 5.57
C LYS A 645 -25.05 -6.55 5.05
N ARG A 646 -24.40 -6.34 3.89
CA ARG A 646 -24.32 -5.02 3.24
C ARG A 646 -25.68 -4.59 2.70
N ILE A 647 -26.43 -5.52 2.08
CA ILE A 647 -27.78 -5.26 1.59
C ILE A 647 -28.69 -4.88 2.76
N THR A 648 -28.71 -5.65 3.84
CA THR A 648 -29.51 -5.33 5.04
C THR A 648 -29.19 -3.94 5.60
N LEU A 649 -27.89 -3.59 5.71
CA LEU A 649 -27.52 -2.26 6.15
C LEU A 649 -28.00 -1.19 5.17
N LEU A 650 -27.86 -1.43 3.87
CA LEU A 650 -28.28 -0.47 2.86
C LEU A 650 -29.81 -0.25 2.89
N ASP A 651 -30.62 -1.29 3.15
CA ASP A 651 -32.05 -1.18 3.36
C ASP A 651 -32.40 -0.29 4.58
N GLN A 652 -31.66 -0.46 5.67
CA GLN A 652 -31.81 0.37 6.87
C GLN A 652 -31.43 1.82 6.60
N ILE A 653 -30.30 2.06 5.91
CA ILE A 653 -29.84 3.42 5.59
C ILE A 653 -30.73 4.10 4.56
N GLU A 654 -31.30 3.36 3.61
CA GLU A 654 -32.32 3.90 2.70
C GLU A 654 -33.54 4.38 3.48
N THR A 655 -34.03 3.62 4.45
CA THR A 655 -35.14 4.05 5.34
C THR A 655 -34.77 5.33 6.08
N VAL A 656 -33.56 5.41 6.64
CA VAL A 656 -33.05 6.58 7.36
C VAL A 656 -32.99 7.80 6.44
N VAL A 657 -32.40 7.69 5.25
CA VAL A 657 -32.25 8.84 4.35
C VAL A 657 -33.57 9.34 3.80
N ARG A 658 -34.51 8.43 3.47
CA ARG A 658 -35.85 8.82 3.02
C ARG A 658 -36.60 9.58 4.12
N ARG A 659 -36.43 9.16 5.39
CA ARG A 659 -36.96 9.89 6.52
C ARG A 659 -36.34 11.27 6.68
N MET A 660 -35.02 11.38 6.60
CA MET A 660 -34.28 12.64 6.70
C MET A 660 -34.65 13.63 5.59
N ALA A 661 -35.11 13.17 4.44
CA ALA A 661 -35.47 13.99 3.28
C ALA A 661 -36.97 14.34 3.18
N ARG A 662 -37.83 13.88 4.09
CA ARG A 662 -39.32 14.03 3.98
C ARG A 662 -39.82 15.46 3.88
N ASP A 663 -39.19 16.39 4.57
CA ASP A 663 -39.54 17.81 4.58
C ASP A 663 -38.87 18.62 3.47
N GLY A 664 -38.24 17.95 2.49
CA GLY A 664 -37.61 18.57 1.34
C GLY A 664 -36.18 19.11 1.62
N LEU A 665 -35.67 18.95 2.85
CA LEU A 665 -34.27 19.31 3.13
C LEU A 665 -33.32 18.30 2.50
N PRO A 666 -32.25 18.74 1.81
CA PRO A 666 -31.27 17.86 1.24
C PRO A 666 -30.47 17.11 2.32
N VAL A 667 -30.03 15.91 1.97
CA VAL A 667 -29.19 15.08 2.83
C VAL A 667 -27.80 14.94 2.19
N VAL A 668 -26.81 15.58 2.79
CA VAL A 668 -25.41 15.55 2.34
C VAL A 668 -24.72 14.29 2.86
N LEU A 669 -24.17 13.50 1.95
CA LEU A 669 -23.43 12.28 2.28
C LEU A 669 -21.95 12.58 2.51
N ILE A 670 -21.38 12.10 3.61
CA ILE A 670 -19.99 12.37 3.97
C ILE A 670 -19.18 11.06 4.09
N PRO A 671 -18.32 10.70 3.13
CA PRO A 671 -17.30 9.68 3.31
C PRO A 671 -16.16 10.22 4.19
N MET A 672 -15.75 9.45 5.19
CA MET A 672 -14.66 9.79 6.11
C MET A 672 -13.31 9.18 5.69
N MET A 673 -13.32 8.29 4.74
CA MET A 673 -12.15 7.64 4.14
C MET A 673 -12.52 7.03 2.78
N PRO A 674 -11.55 6.78 1.89
CA PRO A 674 -11.83 6.25 0.54
C PRO A 674 -12.62 4.94 0.53
N ALA A 675 -12.52 4.13 1.59
CA ALA A 675 -13.30 2.90 1.71
C ALA A 675 -14.82 3.11 1.89
N ASP A 676 -15.27 4.32 2.20
CA ASP A 676 -16.68 4.66 2.35
C ASP A 676 -17.35 4.98 1.01
N ASP A 677 -16.58 5.32 -0.04
CA ASP A 677 -17.10 5.74 -1.35
C ASP A 677 -18.05 4.71 -1.97
N ALA A 678 -17.73 3.41 -1.80
CA ALA A 678 -18.57 2.34 -2.30
C ALA A 678 -19.96 2.32 -1.65
N ALA A 679 -20.05 2.61 -0.35
CA ALA A 679 -21.30 2.67 0.38
C ALA A 679 -22.15 3.87 -0.10
N VAL A 680 -21.53 5.03 -0.25
CA VAL A 680 -22.15 6.25 -0.78
C VAL A 680 -22.70 6.02 -2.21
N ALA A 681 -21.89 5.41 -3.09
CA ALA A 681 -22.31 5.11 -4.45
C ALA A 681 -23.47 4.11 -4.51
N ASP A 682 -23.50 3.10 -3.63
CA ASP A 682 -24.59 2.13 -3.55
C ASP A 682 -25.90 2.81 -3.12
N LEU A 683 -25.89 3.69 -2.12
CA LEU A 683 -27.05 4.43 -1.67
C LEU A 683 -27.59 5.36 -2.75
N ARG A 684 -26.74 6.12 -3.42
CA ARG A 684 -27.15 7.02 -4.50
C ARG A 684 -27.80 6.27 -5.67
N ARG A 685 -27.32 5.07 -6.02
CA ARG A 685 -27.96 4.23 -7.05
C ARG A 685 -29.35 3.72 -6.64
N ARG A 686 -29.59 3.57 -5.35
CA ARG A 686 -30.83 3.08 -4.81
C ARG A 686 -31.89 4.17 -4.67
N CYS A 687 -31.48 5.37 -4.36
CA CYS A 687 -32.33 6.53 -4.09
C CYS A 687 -32.23 7.55 -5.21
N LEU A 688 -32.48 7.14 -6.47
CA LEU A 688 -32.38 8.02 -7.65
C LEU A 688 -33.43 9.14 -7.65
N ASP A 689 -34.50 8.96 -6.91
CA ASP A 689 -35.57 9.91 -6.66
C ASP A 689 -35.20 11.02 -5.67
N LEU A 690 -34.08 10.85 -4.93
CA LEU A 690 -33.61 11.83 -3.97
C LEU A 690 -32.34 12.52 -4.47
N VAL A 691 -32.26 13.83 -4.25
CA VAL A 691 -31.02 14.58 -4.45
C VAL A 691 -30.10 14.35 -3.24
N LEU A 692 -29.08 13.50 -3.42
CA LEU A 692 -28.10 13.15 -2.40
C LEU A 692 -26.72 13.67 -2.77
N PRO A 693 -26.41 14.94 -2.50
CA PRO A 693 -25.07 15.50 -2.68
C PRO A 693 -24.06 14.72 -1.81
N ALA A 694 -22.86 14.55 -2.31
CA ALA A 694 -21.83 13.85 -1.55
C ALA A 694 -20.53 14.67 -1.58
N ILE A 695 -19.94 14.88 -0.42
CA ILE A 695 -18.58 15.41 -0.31
C ILE A 695 -17.62 14.29 -0.70
N VAL A 696 -17.18 14.30 -1.95
CA VAL A 696 -16.36 13.23 -2.52
C VAL A 696 -14.90 13.66 -2.57
N LYS A 697 -13.99 12.74 -2.20
CA LYS A 697 -12.52 12.91 -2.29
C LYS A 697 -11.95 14.11 -1.53
N GLU A 698 -12.63 14.56 -0.49
CA GLU A 698 -12.06 15.58 0.38
C GLU A 698 -10.98 14.94 1.29
N ASN A 699 -9.79 15.52 1.28
CA ASN A 699 -8.66 15.06 2.10
C ASN A 699 -8.39 15.98 3.30
N ASP A 700 -9.13 17.09 3.41
CA ASP A 700 -9.01 18.04 4.50
C ASP A 700 -10.19 17.88 5.48
N PHE A 701 -9.92 17.40 6.67
CA PHE A 701 -10.91 17.21 7.72
C PHE A 701 -11.63 18.52 8.09
N ARG A 702 -10.99 19.69 7.92
CA ARG A 702 -11.56 21.01 8.23
C ARG A 702 -12.77 21.31 7.38
N VAL A 703 -12.72 20.94 6.09
CA VAL A 703 -13.86 21.09 5.18
C VAL A 703 -15.01 20.19 5.63
N VAL A 704 -14.74 18.92 5.92
CA VAL A 704 -15.76 17.97 6.38
C VAL A 704 -16.38 18.43 7.70
N ARG A 705 -15.55 18.91 8.63
CA ARG A 705 -16.04 19.48 9.89
C ARG A 705 -16.94 20.69 9.66
N GLY A 706 -16.54 21.63 8.79
CA GLY A 706 -17.33 22.81 8.43
C GLY A 706 -18.67 22.44 7.79
N VAL A 707 -18.68 21.45 6.89
CA VAL A 707 -19.93 20.93 6.30
C VAL A 707 -20.87 20.36 7.40
N ILE A 708 -20.32 19.65 8.37
CA ILE A 708 -21.12 19.13 9.51
C ILE A 708 -21.59 20.29 10.39
N GLY A 709 -20.74 21.29 10.63
CA GLY A 709 -21.04 22.46 11.49
C GLY A 709 -22.11 23.39 10.94
N ALA A 710 -22.34 23.39 9.63
CA ALA A 710 -23.42 24.12 8.98
C ALA A 710 -24.72 23.32 8.80
N ALA A 711 -24.76 22.06 9.23
CA ALA A 711 -25.92 21.20 9.11
C ALA A 711 -26.93 21.42 10.26
N ARG A 712 -28.19 21.08 10.03
CA ARG A 712 -29.22 21.07 11.09
C ARG A 712 -29.15 19.83 11.97
N LEU A 713 -28.68 18.72 11.45
CA LEU A 713 -28.59 17.42 12.12
C LEU A 713 -27.48 16.58 11.49
N CYS A 714 -26.70 15.88 12.31
CA CYS A 714 -25.78 14.88 11.88
C CYS A 714 -26.23 13.47 12.29
N VAL A 715 -26.45 12.59 11.31
CA VAL A 715 -26.73 11.17 11.54
C VAL A 715 -25.51 10.38 11.08
N ALA A 716 -24.87 9.62 11.97
CA ALA A 716 -23.62 8.97 11.62
C ALA A 716 -23.35 7.65 12.31
N MET A 717 -22.71 6.72 11.59
CA MET A 717 -22.24 5.44 12.12
C MET A 717 -20.81 5.57 12.69
N LYS A 718 -19.93 6.33 12.02
CA LYS A 718 -18.56 6.56 12.50
C LYS A 718 -18.54 7.56 13.64
N HIS A 719 -17.55 7.41 14.47
CA HIS A 719 -17.37 8.21 15.67
C HIS A 719 -17.07 9.70 15.38
N HIS A 720 -16.12 9.99 14.49
CA HIS A 720 -15.64 11.36 14.31
C HIS A 720 -16.65 12.33 13.69
N PRO A 721 -17.56 11.95 12.78
CA PRO A 721 -18.65 12.85 12.38
C PRO A 721 -19.54 13.28 13.57
N LEU A 722 -19.76 12.37 14.55
CA LEU A 722 -20.46 12.73 15.79
C LEU A 722 -19.64 13.72 16.61
N ILE A 723 -18.33 13.49 16.75
CA ILE A 723 -17.42 14.39 17.47
C ILE A 723 -17.38 15.77 16.82
N PHE A 724 -17.32 15.83 15.49
CA PHE A 724 -17.34 17.10 14.75
C PHE A 724 -18.66 17.85 14.97
N ALA A 725 -19.78 17.17 14.89
CA ALA A 725 -21.10 17.76 15.13
C ALA A 725 -21.23 18.27 16.56
N LEU A 726 -20.82 17.48 17.57
CA LEU A 726 -20.80 17.91 18.97
C LEU A 726 -19.89 19.12 19.21
N GLY A 727 -18.71 19.16 18.54
CA GLY A 727 -17.82 20.31 18.61
C GLY A 727 -18.34 21.59 17.95
N GLU A 728 -19.29 21.45 16.99
CA GLU A 728 -19.98 22.55 16.31
C GLU A 728 -21.37 22.82 16.90
N ASN A 729 -21.75 22.21 18.02
CA ASN A 729 -23.03 22.33 18.69
C ASN A 729 -24.24 21.84 17.85
N ILE A 730 -24.00 20.93 16.92
CA ILE A 730 -25.03 20.36 16.05
C ILE A 730 -25.64 19.12 16.72
N PRO A 731 -26.97 18.98 16.77
CA PRO A 731 -27.64 17.77 17.24
C PRO A 731 -27.21 16.53 16.47
N VAL A 732 -27.13 15.38 17.14
CA VAL A 732 -26.62 14.13 16.56
C VAL A 732 -27.55 12.95 16.82
N ILE A 733 -27.60 12.00 15.88
CA ILE A 733 -28.11 10.65 16.07
C ILE A 733 -27.00 9.69 15.63
N SER A 734 -26.56 8.84 16.54
CA SER A 734 -25.56 7.81 16.27
C SER A 734 -26.23 6.52 15.82
N LEU A 735 -25.73 5.90 14.75
CA LEU A 735 -26.17 4.60 14.25
C LEU A 735 -25.11 3.56 14.58
N ALA A 736 -25.34 2.73 15.57
CA ALA A 736 -24.40 1.68 15.95
C ALA A 736 -24.87 0.31 15.44
N ARG A 737 -23.94 -0.52 14.97
CA ARG A 737 -24.23 -1.88 14.48
C ARG A 737 -23.28 -2.93 15.06
N SER A 738 -22.59 -2.62 16.09
CA SER A 738 -21.74 -3.58 16.80
C SER A 738 -21.49 -3.10 18.22
N GLU A 739 -21.17 -4.03 19.10
CA GLU A 739 -20.79 -3.73 20.48
C GLU A 739 -19.67 -2.67 20.57
N TYR A 740 -18.71 -2.72 19.66
CA TYR A 740 -17.64 -1.73 19.59
C TYR A 740 -18.14 -0.30 19.35
N TYR A 741 -19.04 -0.10 18.37
CA TYR A 741 -19.62 1.22 18.10
C TYR A 741 -20.63 1.64 19.17
N MET A 742 -21.40 0.68 19.71
CA MET A 742 -22.28 0.95 20.85
C MET A 742 -21.48 1.53 22.02
N HIS A 743 -20.40 0.83 22.41
CA HIS A 743 -19.54 1.28 23.51
C HIS A 743 -18.90 2.64 23.23
N LYS A 744 -18.25 2.78 22.06
CA LYS A 744 -17.47 3.96 21.71
C LYS A 744 -18.32 5.21 21.57
N ASN A 745 -19.45 5.10 20.87
CA ASN A 745 -20.33 6.25 20.60
C ASN A 745 -21.17 6.63 21.82
N SER A 746 -21.68 5.65 22.59
CA SER A 746 -22.34 5.92 23.87
C SER A 746 -21.42 6.64 24.84
N GLY A 747 -20.15 6.25 24.93
CA GLY A 747 -19.19 6.91 25.79
C GLY A 747 -18.95 8.38 25.42
N ALA A 748 -18.85 8.70 24.13
CA ALA A 748 -18.72 10.07 23.68
C ALA A 748 -20.00 10.88 23.95
N LEU A 749 -21.18 10.33 23.64
CA LEU A 749 -22.45 10.98 23.88
C LEU A 749 -22.74 11.19 25.38
N ALA A 750 -22.22 10.31 26.24
CA ALA A 750 -22.33 10.43 27.68
C ALA A 750 -21.64 11.68 28.24
N LEU A 751 -20.62 12.21 27.58
CA LEU A 751 -20.00 13.47 27.94
C LEU A 751 -20.93 14.69 27.76
N PHE A 752 -22.00 14.51 26.97
CA PHE A 752 -22.99 15.55 26.63
C PHE A 752 -24.38 15.21 27.16
N ASP A 753 -24.52 14.15 27.96
CA ASP A 753 -25.78 13.66 28.46
C ASP A 753 -26.77 13.27 27.34
N MET A 754 -26.25 12.65 26.28
CA MET A 754 -27.00 12.30 25.05
C MET A 754 -26.92 10.82 24.69
N GLN A 755 -26.70 9.92 25.64
CA GLN A 755 -26.51 8.47 25.38
C GLN A 755 -27.72 7.84 24.67
N GLU A 756 -28.92 8.34 24.93
CA GLU A 756 -30.18 7.88 24.32
C GLU A 756 -30.20 8.10 22.79
N PHE A 757 -29.40 8.99 22.25
CA PHE A 757 -29.23 9.21 20.80
C PHE A 757 -28.29 8.22 20.11
N ASN A 758 -27.81 7.20 20.83
CA ASN A 758 -27.04 6.10 20.22
C ASN A 758 -27.95 4.93 19.88
N LEU A 759 -28.36 4.84 18.63
CA LEU A 759 -29.33 3.86 18.13
C LEU A 759 -28.66 2.54 17.73
N ASP A 760 -29.13 1.42 18.28
CA ASP A 760 -28.71 0.09 17.86
C ASP A 760 -29.52 -0.39 16.64
N LEU A 761 -28.85 -0.48 15.47
CA LEU A 761 -29.44 -0.96 14.21
C LEU A 761 -29.73 -2.48 14.20
N GLU A 762 -29.19 -3.24 15.13
CA GLU A 762 -29.50 -4.68 15.27
C GLU A 762 -30.76 -4.91 16.13
N SER A 763 -31.29 -3.89 16.79
CA SER A 763 -32.56 -3.96 17.54
C SER A 763 -33.76 -4.13 16.62
N LEU A 764 -34.73 -5.00 16.98
CA LEU A 764 -35.93 -5.19 16.20
C LEU A 764 -36.81 -3.92 16.12
N LYS A 765 -36.64 -2.99 17.05
CA LYS A 765 -37.42 -1.72 17.13
C LYS A 765 -36.63 -0.51 16.62
N TRP A 766 -35.49 -0.73 15.92
CA TRP A 766 -34.62 0.35 15.51
C TRP A 766 -35.33 1.45 14.71
N ASN A 767 -36.24 1.07 13.81
CA ASN A 767 -36.94 2.01 12.94
C ASN A 767 -37.87 2.97 13.73
N ASN A 768 -38.66 2.42 14.65
CA ASN A 768 -39.56 3.24 15.51
C ASN A 768 -38.72 4.15 16.42
N LYS A 769 -37.61 3.64 16.92
CA LYS A 769 -36.70 4.44 17.77
C LYS A 769 -35.98 5.53 16.98
N PHE A 770 -35.59 5.27 15.73
CA PHE A 770 -35.03 6.30 14.86
C PHE A 770 -36.06 7.42 14.62
N GLU A 771 -37.30 7.07 14.32
CA GLU A 771 -38.41 8.02 14.15
C GLU A 771 -38.59 8.91 15.38
N GLU A 772 -38.67 8.31 16.55
CA GLU A 772 -38.80 9.02 17.84
C GLU A 772 -37.66 10.02 18.04
N LEU A 773 -36.41 9.56 17.82
CA LEU A 773 -35.23 10.38 17.99
C LEU A 773 -35.15 11.51 16.95
N PHE A 774 -35.53 11.23 15.70
CA PHE A 774 -35.54 12.21 14.63
C PHE A 774 -36.56 13.32 14.87
N GLU A 775 -37.78 12.99 15.23
CA GLU A 775 -38.81 13.95 15.56
C GLU A 775 -38.45 14.77 16.82
N ARG A 776 -37.89 14.10 17.83
CA ARG A 776 -37.37 14.79 19.02
C ARG A 776 -36.28 15.77 18.67
N THR A 777 -35.33 15.35 17.82
CA THR A 777 -34.21 16.23 17.39
C THR A 777 -34.73 17.45 16.65
N ASN A 778 -35.72 17.31 15.78
CA ASN A 778 -36.30 18.47 15.07
C ASN A 778 -37.02 19.41 16.03
N ARG A 779 -37.82 18.88 16.98
CA ARG A 779 -38.59 19.68 17.93
C ARG A 779 -37.72 20.38 18.99
N GLU A 780 -36.64 19.71 19.45
CA GLU A 780 -35.81 20.14 20.56
C GLU A 780 -34.42 20.65 20.10
N ALA A 781 -34.25 21.01 18.80
CA ALA A 781 -32.94 21.33 18.21
C ALA A 781 -32.18 22.39 19.00
N GLU A 782 -32.81 23.52 19.37
CA GLU A 782 -32.18 24.59 20.12
C GLU A 782 -31.78 24.16 21.55
N ILE A 783 -32.65 23.37 22.22
CA ILE A 783 -32.39 22.84 23.56
C ILE A 783 -31.17 21.89 23.50
N LEU A 784 -31.10 21.01 22.50
CA LEU A 784 -30.01 20.07 22.30
C LEU A 784 -28.72 20.81 21.98
N SER A 785 -28.73 21.79 21.07
CA SER A 785 -27.59 22.63 20.75
C SER A 785 -27.05 23.38 21.98
N ARG A 786 -27.95 23.93 22.80
CA ARG A 786 -27.54 24.59 24.06
C ARG A 786 -26.91 23.60 25.05
N ARG A 787 -27.50 22.39 25.19
CA ARG A 787 -26.97 21.32 26.03
C ARG A 787 -25.54 20.94 25.58
N ILE A 788 -25.35 20.71 24.28
CA ILE A 788 -24.06 20.35 23.68
C ILE A 788 -23.04 21.44 23.96
N ARG A 789 -23.39 22.71 23.75
CA ARG A 789 -22.51 23.85 23.99
C ARG A 789 -22.04 23.93 25.44
N LEU A 790 -22.97 23.86 26.40
CA LEU A 790 -22.62 23.93 27.83
C LEU A 790 -21.71 22.78 28.27
N ALA A 791 -22.00 21.56 27.81
CA ALA A 791 -21.13 20.41 28.06
C ALA A 791 -19.75 20.58 27.40
N GLY A 792 -19.70 21.12 26.17
CA GLY A 792 -18.46 21.45 25.46
C GLY A 792 -17.58 22.45 26.22
N GLU A 793 -18.15 23.52 26.77
CA GLU A 793 -17.43 24.50 27.59
C GLU A 793 -16.81 23.86 28.83
N GLU A 794 -17.53 22.93 29.47
CA GLU A 794 -17.03 22.22 30.65
C GLU A 794 -15.90 21.22 30.27
N LEU A 795 -16.05 20.53 29.13
CA LEU A 795 -15.01 19.66 28.60
C LEU A 795 -13.74 20.43 28.22
N GLN A 796 -13.89 21.64 27.70
CA GLN A 796 -12.75 22.53 27.40
C GLN A 796 -12.00 22.93 28.66
N LYS A 797 -12.69 23.19 29.79
CA LYS A 797 -12.05 23.44 31.09
C LYS A 797 -11.25 22.23 31.56
N LYS A 798 -11.85 21.02 31.51
CA LYS A 798 -11.14 19.75 31.81
C LYS A 798 -9.93 19.53 30.93
N GLY A 799 -10.04 19.82 29.62
CA GLY A 799 -8.92 19.77 28.68
C GLY A 799 -7.78 20.69 29.07
N ARG A 800 -8.08 21.93 29.45
CA ARG A 800 -7.05 22.90 29.94
C ARG A 800 -6.32 22.41 31.19
N ILE A 801 -7.03 21.81 32.17
CA ILE A 801 -6.40 21.21 33.34
C ILE A 801 -5.46 20.06 32.91
N PHE A 802 -5.90 19.18 32.02
CA PHE A 802 -5.06 18.11 31.48
C PHE A 802 -3.80 18.66 30.80
N ASP A 803 -3.95 19.70 29.98
CA ASP A 803 -2.83 20.37 29.29
C ASP A 803 -1.83 21.02 30.24
N GLN A 804 -2.30 21.61 31.34
CA GLN A 804 -1.42 22.14 32.39
C GLN A 804 -0.60 21.03 33.08
N LEU A 805 -1.24 19.89 33.37
CA LEU A 805 -0.54 18.73 33.92
C LEU A 805 0.49 18.17 32.92
N VAL A 806 0.16 18.12 31.63
CA VAL A 806 1.10 17.73 30.57
C VAL A 806 2.29 18.69 30.50
N ARG A 807 2.04 20.02 30.59
CA ARG A 807 3.09 21.03 30.60
C ARG A 807 4.08 20.82 31.77
N GLY A 808 3.58 20.45 32.94
CA GLY A 808 4.39 20.18 34.13
C GLY A 808 5.29 18.94 34.05
N LEU A 809 5.11 18.06 33.05
CA LEU A 809 5.94 16.86 32.88
C LEU A 809 7.34 17.14 32.30
N ILE A 810 7.53 18.27 31.63
CA ILE A 810 8.83 18.76 31.13
C ILE A 810 9.16 20.07 31.84
N PRO A 811 10.17 20.09 32.71
CA PRO A 811 10.57 21.32 33.41
C PRO A 811 11.05 22.41 32.44
N ASP A 812 10.73 23.65 32.72
CA ASP A 812 11.25 24.79 31.96
C ASP A 812 12.77 24.92 32.13
N THR A 813 13.47 25.16 31.04
CA THR A 813 14.94 25.34 31.02
C THR A 813 15.41 26.69 31.51
N ALA A 814 14.49 27.59 31.89
CA ALA A 814 14.79 28.96 32.27
C ALA A 814 15.24 29.17 33.74
N GLY A 815 15.45 28.09 34.52
CA GLY A 815 15.79 28.16 35.95
C GLY A 815 17.17 27.67 36.33
N GLY A 816 18.20 27.79 35.47
CA GLY A 816 19.55 27.28 35.69
C GLY A 816 20.68 28.32 35.75
N GLU A 817 20.45 29.47 36.35
CA GLU A 817 21.55 30.34 36.85
C GLU A 817 21.08 31.04 38.11
N LYS A 818 21.15 30.39 39.25
CA LYS A 818 21.33 31.01 40.57
C LYS A 818 21.97 30.03 41.54
N SER A 819 23.23 30.40 41.88
CA SER A 819 24.13 30.01 42.98
C SER A 819 24.63 28.56 42.99
#